data_05bb06a044cf0d10f9c259a2f3720c28
#
_entry.id   05bb06a044cf0d10f9c259a2f3720c28
#
_cell.length_a   1.000
_cell.length_b   1.000
_cell.length_c   1.000
_cell.angle_alpha   90.00
_cell.angle_beta   90.00
_cell.angle_gamma   90.00
#
_symmetry.space_group_name_H-M   'P 1'
#
loop_
_entity.id
_entity.type
_entity.pdbx_description
1 polymer ?
#
loop_
_entity_poly.entity_id
_entity_poly.type
_entity_poly.pdbx_seq_one_letter_code
_entity_poly.pdbx_strand_id
1 'polypeptide(L)'
;MQYRAEIDGLRALAVLPVILFHAGFEWFSGGFVGVDVFFVISGYLITTIIISEMAEGKFSIINFYERRARRILPALFFVMAACLPFAWLWLAPDDLKDFGQSLVAVSIFSSNILFLLESGYFGAAAELKPLLHTWSLAVEEQYYILFPIFLMLTWQLGIKRISILLSVVFAISLGTAVWATQYAAYPKIISGAFFLLPTRGWELLIGVFAAFYLKYHSHIKSHTVNQVLSLLGFVMIVYSIVAFDETTPFPSLYALIPTIGTCLLIVCAVPSTVVHKLLSLKFIVGIGLISYSAYLWHQPMLAFARHRLTEDISEYTLALLCISSLFIAWFSWRFVEAPFRSKDTYSKKFIFSGALTFLSIFSVAGFVAHYTNGLQKDLNVTYSKYQLSGEVMLLGDSHAGNLTASLQASLRSVDDHASAGCIPLLKIDRFDSRFVKGDCAKKMTQSLKEFVTNDSYELLILAHMGPVYFDQTTFRGKDPARVTGAGVIDIDDPLNEDRWGIFEKKVSETLSYVTSSFNKRVVYIIDWPELGIERQLCLHKIEREIYGFSFTVLDDQAVIEQCRIPRKEYDERAQKYKQVLQNIIQSFPSVILVDPTEIFCDEMFCYGIKNDQPLYRDVDHLSVYGAYLVSELIIEEIQSSTNM
;
A
#
# COMPACT_ATOMS: atom_id res chain seq x y z
N MET A 1 27.44 -0.40 28.40
CA MET A 1 27.59 -1.16 27.15
C MET A 1 28.80 -0.58 26.40
N GLN A 2 29.75 -1.40 25.98
CA GLN A 2 30.89 -0.93 25.18
C GLN A 2 30.39 -0.60 23.76
N TYR A 3 30.86 0.49 23.16
CA TYR A 3 30.50 0.88 21.80
C TYR A 3 31.01 -0.15 20.79
N ARG A 4 30.21 -0.49 19.81
CA ARG A 4 30.46 -1.50 18.76
C ARG A 4 30.30 -0.87 17.38
N ALA A 5 31.41 -0.42 16.79
CA ALA A 5 31.43 0.28 15.51
C ALA A 5 30.90 -0.58 14.35
N GLU A 6 31.18 -1.90 14.40
CA GLU A 6 30.72 -2.86 13.39
C GLU A 6 29.18 -3.01 13.35
N ILE A 7 28.47 -2.69 14.46
CA ILE A 7 27.01 -2.69 14.45
C ILE A 7 26.48 -1.47 13.67
N ASP A 8 27.13 -0.30 13.81
CA ASP A 8 26.77 0.83 12.95
C ASP A 8 27.12 0.54 11.49
N GLY A 9 28.26 -0.13 11.20
CA GLY A 9 28.59 -0.61 9.86
C GLY A 9 27.55 -1.60 9.31
N LEU A 10 27.03 -2.49 10.13
CA LEU A 10 25.96 -3.40 9.74
C LEU A 10 24.64 -2.66 9.43
N ARG A 11 24.34 -1.57 10.14
CA ARG A 11 23.21 -0.68 9.83
C ARG A 11 23.37 0.03 8.49
N ALA A 12 24.62 0.38 8.10
CA ALA A 12 24.89 0.91 6.77
C ALA A 12 24.64 -0.14 5.67
N LEU A 13 25.10 -1.39 5.90
CA LEU A 13 24.86 -2.53 5.01
C LEU A 13 23.36 -2.84 4.87
N ALA A 14 22.54 -2.50 5.87
CA ALA A 14 21.10 -2.67 5.83
C ALA A 14 20.39 -1.52 5.09
N VAL A 15 20.71 -0.25 5.40
CA VAL A 15 19.96 0.90 4.88
C VAL A 15 20.23 1.19 3.41
N LEU A 16 21.47 1.05 2.95
CA LEU A 16 21.81 1.38 1.56
C LEU A 16 21.06 0.51 0.54
N PRO A 17 21.01 -0.84 0.69
CA PRO A 17 20.24 -1.66 -0.22
C PRO A 17 18.74 -1.35 -0.19
N VAL A 18 18.16 -1.00 0.98
CA VAL A 18 16.75 -0.58 1.07
C VAL A 18 16.49 0.67 0.23
N ILE A 19 17.36 1.67 0.32
CA ILE A 19 17.22 2.91 -0.46
C ILE A 19 17.32 2.63 -1.96
N LEU A 20 18.29 1.80 -2.37
CA LEU A 20 18.53 1.47 -3.79
C LEU A 20 17.41 0.58 -4.35
N PHE A 21 16.86 -0.35 -3.55
CA PHE A 21 15.68 -1.14 -3.90
C PHE A 21 14.46 -0.26 -4.17
N HIS A 22 14.12 0.63 -3.23
CA HIS A 22 12.98 1.55 -3.42
C HIS A 22 13.19 2.55 -4.55
N ALA A 23 14.44 2.82 -4.94
CA ALA A 23 14.74 3.60 -6.14
C ALA A 23 14.59 2.80 -7.45
N GLY A 24 14.45 1.46 -7.39
CA GLY A 24 14.24 0.61 -8.56
C GLY A 24 15.53 0.09 -9.21
N PHE A 25 16.69 0.12 -8.53
CA PHE A 25 17.94 -0.44 -9.07
C PHE A 25 17.90 -1.98 -9.04
N GLU A 26 17.92 -2.62 -10.20
CA GLU A 26 17.80 -4.08 -10.38
C GLU A 26 18.85 -4.91 -9.59
N TRP A 27 20.09 -4.41 -9.48
CA TRP A 27 21.15 -5.08 -8.71
C TRP A 27 20.85 -5.20 -7.21
N PHE A 28 19.84 -4.48 -6.73
CA PHE A 28 19.40 -4.45 -5.34
C PHE A 28 17.96 -4.94 -5.18
N SER A 29 17.51 -5.82 -6.08
CA SER A 29 16.13 -6.37 -6.07
C SER A 29 15.74 -7.01 -4.74
N GLY A 30 16.67 -7.62 -4.02
CA GLY A 30 16.47 -8.14 -2.67
C GLY A 30 16.79 -7.13 -1.56
N GLY A 31 16.96 -5.84 -1.87
CA GLY A 31 17.33 -4.82 -0.88
C GLY A 31 16.36 -4.65 0.28
N PHE A 32 15.10 -5.07 0.11
CA PHE A 32 14.08 -5.08 1.17
C PHE A 32 14.49 -5.90 2.40
N VAL A 33 15.37 -6.90 2.27
CA VAL A 33 15.90 -7.69 3.39
C VAL A 33 16.70 -6.86 4.41
N GLY A 34 17.08 -5.63 4.05
CA GLY A 34 17.70 -4.71 5.00
C GLY A 34 16.81 -4.41 6.21
N VAL A 35 15.49 -4.50 6.07
CA VAL A 35 14.54 -4.38 7.19
C VAL A 35 14.70 -5.54 8.17
N ASP A 36 14.88 -6.76 7.68
CA ASP A 36 15.11 -7.96 8.52
C ASP A 36 16.43 -7.84 9.30
N VAL A 37 17.46 -7.31 8.64
CA VAL A 37 18.74 -6.99 9.30
C VAL A 37 18.52 -5.99 10.44
N PHE A 38 17.71 -4.94 10.22
CA PHE A 38 17.35 -3.97 11.26
C PHE A 38 16.58 -4.63 12.40
N PHE A 39 15.62 -5.51 12.12
CA PHE A 39 14.86 -6.21 13.16
C PHE A 39 15.78 -7.04 14.07
N VAL A 40 16.73 -7.79 13.50
CA VAL A 40 17.70 -8.54 14.31
C VAL A 40 18.58 -7.60 15.16
N ILE A 41 19.09 -6.51 14.56
CA ILE A 41 19.89 -5.50 15.31
C ILE A 41 19.05 -4.89 16.45
N SER A 42 17.80 -4.54 16.19
CA SER A 42 16.87 -3.95 17.17
C SER A 42 16.57 -4.93 18.31
N GLY A 43 16.28 -6.18 17.99
CA GLY A 43 16.11 -7.24 18.96
C GLY A 43 17.34 -7.40 19.88
N TYR A 44 18.53 -7.41 19.27
CA TYR A 44 19.81 -7.50 20.00
C TYR A 44 20.05 -6.31 20.92
N LEU A 45 19.99 -5.10 20.40
CA LEU A 45 20.33 -3.89 21.17
C LEU A 45 19.36 -3.64 22.32
N ILE A 46 18.06 -3.74 22.07
CA ILE A 46 17.03 -3.53 23.08
C ILE A 46 17.14 -4.55 24.20
N THR A 47 17.27 -5.83 23.82
CA THR A 47 17.42 -6.90 24.82
C THR A 47 18.66 -6.71 25.67
N THR A 48 19.80 -6.41 25.04
CA THR A 48 21.05 -6.18 25.78
C THR A 48 20.94 -5.07 26.82
N ILE A 49 20.24 -3.97 26.49
CA ILE A 49 19.98 -2.87 27.42
C ILE A 49 19.10 -3.34 28.58
N ILE A 50 17.95 -3.97 28.27
CA ILE A 50 16.97 -4.36 29.29
C ILE A 50 17.57 -5.38 30.25
N ILE A 51 18.17 -6.48 29.74
CA ILE A 51 18.71 -7.53 30.61
C ILE A 51 19.90 -7.06 31.45
N SER A 52 20.69 -6.11 30.95
CA SER A 52 21.76 -5.54 31.72
C SER A 52 21.23 -4.68 32.88
N GLU A 53 20.26 -3.82 32.63
CA GLU A 53 19.63 -2.97 33.67
C GLU A 53 18.81 -3.81 34.66
N MET A 54 18.11 -4.88 34.19
CA MET A 54 17.35 -5.78 35.08
C MET A 54 18.28 -6.60 35.97
N ALA A 55 19.39 -7.10 35.46
CA ALA A 55 20.38 -7.84 36.24
C ALA A 55 21.02 -6.98 37.33
N GLU A 56 21.13 -5.66 37.13
CA GLU A 56 21.61 -4.69 38.11
C GLU A 56 20.49 -4.14 39.04
N GLY A 57 19.24 -4.55 38.83
CA GLY A 57 18.10 -4.01 39.60
C GLY A 57 17.77 -2.53 39.29
N LYS A 58 18.27 -1.99 38.16
CA LYS A 58 18.16 -0.57 37.79
C LYS A 58 17.17 -0.29 36.65
N PHE A 59 16.51 -1.32 36.13
CA PHE A 59 15.60 -1.15 35.00
C PHE A 59 14.38 -0.30 35.37
N SER A 60 14.13 0.72 34.56
CA SER A 60 12.94 1.58 34.69
C SER A 60 12.29 1.71 33.31
N ILE A 61 11.03 1.27 33.21
CA ILE A 61 10.26 1.32 31.97
C ILE A 61 10.08 2.77 31.47
N ILE A 62 9.89 3.73 32.36
CA ILE A 62 9.78 5.16 32.02
C ILE A 62 11.09 5.67 31.41
N ASN A 63 12.23 5.32 32.02
CA ASN A 63 13.55 5.71 31.48
C ASN A 63 13.83 5.02 30.14
N PHE A 64 13.34 3.80 29.96
CA PHE A 64 13.45 3.08 28.71
C PHE A 64 12.68 3.81 27.59
N TYR A 65 11.40 4.13 27.80
CA TYR A 65 10.59 4.84 26.79
C TYR A 65 11.09 6.27 26.56
N GLU A 66 11.58 6.97 27.58
CA GLU A 66 12.24 8.26 27.38
C GLU A 66 13.40 8.18 26.40
N ARG A 67 14.29 7.17 26.54
CA ARG A 67 15.41 6.98 25.61
C ARG A 67 14.95 6.67 24.18
N ARG A 68 13.87 5.91 24.03
CA ARG A 68 13.29 5.63 22.71
C ARG A 68 12.68 6.88 22.10
N ALA A 69 11.84 7.60 22.86
CA ALA A 69 11.24 8.83 22.40
C ALA A 69 12.29 9.86 21.93
N ARG A 70 13.38 10.06 22.71
CA ARG A 70 14.49 10.95 22.33
C ARG A 70 15.19 10.53 21.04
N ARG A 71 15.25 9.25 20.76
CA ARG A 71 15.96 8.71 19.60
C ARG A 71 15.11 8.73 18.33
N ILE A 72 13.81 8.49 18.46
CA ILE A 72 12.92 8.17 17.32
C ILE A 72 12.07 9.37 16.93
N LEU A 73 11.36 9.96 17.89
CA LEU A 73 10.33 10.94 17.61
C LEU A 73 10.83 12.24 16.96
N PRO A 74 11.97 12.85 17.35
CA PRO A 74 12.37 14.13 16.76
C PRO A 74 12.59 14.06 15.25
N ALA A 75 13.29 13.02 14.76
CA ALA A 75 13.53 12.84 13.34
C ALA A 75 12.23 12.46 12.60
N LEU A 76 11.39 11.61 13.20
CA LEU A 76 10.09 11.23 12.64
C LEU A 76 9.19 12.46 12.46
N PHE A 77 9.05 13.30 13.49
CA PHE A 77 8.26 14.52 13.42
C PHE A 77 8.79 15.52 12.40
N PHE A 78 10.11 15.62 12.28
CA PHE A 78 10.74 16.49 11.31
C PHE A 78 10.43 16.04 9.87
N VAL A 79 10.51 14.75 9.59
CA VAL A 79 10.14 14.20 8.27
C VAL A 79 8.65 14.38 7.99
N MET A 80 7.77 14.02 8.95
CA MET A 80 6.33 14.22 8.80
C MET A 80 5.97 15.68 8.53
N ALA A 81 6.57 16.62 9.28
CA ALA A 81 6.36 18.06 9.10
C ALA A 81 6.87 18.54 7.72
N ALA A 82 8.03 18.05 7.29
CA ALA A 82 8.58 18.39 5.99
C ALA A 82 7.74 17.82 4.83
N CYS A 83 7.07 16.69 5.01
CA CYS A 83 6.18 16.12 4.00
C CYS A 83 4.90 16.95 3.80
N LEU A 84 4.39 17.65 4.82
CA LEU A 84 3.11 18.37 4.75
C LEU A 84 3.02 19.37 3.59
N PRO A 85 3.97 20.31 3.39
CA PRO A 85 3.88 21.27 2.29
C PRO A 85 3.94 20.58 0.92
N PHE A 86 4.77 19.55 0.75
CA PHE A 86 4.84 18.81 -0.51
C PHE A 86 3.59 17.99 -0.76
N ALA A 87 3.05 17.34 0.27
CA ALA A 87 1.78 16.63 0.17
C ALA A 87 0.65 17.58 -0.23
N TRP A 88 0.59 18.76 0.39
CA TRP A 88 -0.40 19.78 0.05
C TRP A 88 -0.28 20.26 -1.39
N LEU A 89 0.94 20.48 -1.90
CA LEU A 89 1.19 21.06 -3.22
C LEU A 89 1.13 20.03 -4.35
N TRP A 90 1.51 18.77 -4.09
CA TRP A 90 1.79 17.80 -5.14
C TRP A 90 0.87 16.58 -5.15
N LEU A 91 0.19 16.28 -4.05
CA LEU A 91 -0.71 15.14 -4.00
C LEU A 91 -2.11 15.53 -4.49
N ALA A 92 -2.71 14.64 -5.25
CA ALA A 92 -4.13 14.72 -5.57
C ALA A 92 -5.00 14.55 -4.31
N PRO A 93 -6.27 14.97 -4.34
CA PRO A 93 -7.14 14.86 -3.17
C PRO A 93 -7.18 13.45 -2.56
N ASP A 94 -7.31 12.40 -3.36
CA ASP A 94 -7.36 11.03 -2.82
C ASP A 94 -6.02 10.61 -2.21
N ASP A 95 -4.88 10.93 -2.87
CA ASP A 95 -3.55 10.65 -2.33
C ASP A 95 -3.27 11.47 -1.07
N LEU A 96 -3.79 12.71 -0.99
CA LEU A 96 -3.70 13.53 0.21
C LEU A 96 -4.56 12.98 1.35
N LYS A 97 -5.72 12.41 1.03
CA LYS A 97 -6.55 11.68 2.00
C LYS A 97 -5.81 10.45 2.55
N ASP A 98 -5.20 9.64 1.68
CA ASP A 98 -4.41 8.46 2.05
C ASP A 98 -3.15 8.86 2.85
N PHE A 99 -2.49 9.95 2.44
CA PHE A 99 -1.40 10.54 3.23
C PHE A 99 -1.87 11.00 4.62
N GLY A 100 -3.07 11.59 4.71
CA GLY A 100 -3.70 11.94 5.98
C GLY A 100 -3.94 10.74 6.88
N GLN A 101 -4.45 9.64 6.33
CA GLN A 101 -4.60 8.37 7.06
C GLN A 101 -3.25 7.84 7.54
N SER A 102 -2.22 7.93 6.68
CA SER A 102 -0.85 7.55 7.04
C SER A 102 -0.30 8.39 8.20
N LEU A 103 -0.55 9.71 8.25
CA LEU A 103 -0.16 10.56 9.37
C LEU A 103 -0.78 10.10 10.70
N VAL A 104 -2.08 9.77 10.69
CA VAL A 104 -2.76 9.24 11.88
C VAL A 104 -2.14 7.91 12.30
N ALA A 105 -2.01 6.98 11.37
CA ALA A 105 -1.52 5.64 11.65
C ALA A 105 -0.06 5.64 12.15
N VAL A 106 0.82 6.49 11.59
CA VAL A 106 2.19 6.68 12.08
C VAL A 106 2.19 7.26 13.48
N SER A 107 1.31 8.22 13.77
CA SER A 107 1.23 8.87 15.10
C SER A 107 0.85 7.91 16.23
N ILE A 108 0.13 6.83 15.91
CA ILE A 108 -0.26 5.79 16.90
C ILE A 108 0.51 4.48 16.70
N PHE A 109 1.58 4.48 15.90
CA PHE A 109 2.40 3.30 15.59
C PHE A 109 1.61 2.10 15.03
N SER A 110 0.65 2.36 14.16
CA SER A 110 -0.20 1.36 13.50
C SER A 110 -0.15 1.43 11.97
N SER A 111 0.86 2.08 11.39
CA SER A 111 0.99 2.21 9.94
C SER A 111 1.11 0.87 9.22
N ASN A 112 1.66 -0.16 9.88
CA ASN A 112 1.68 -1.53 9.37
C ASN A 112 0.27 -2.12 9.22
N ILE A 113 -0.66 -1.80 10.11
CA ILE A 113 -2.07 -2.24 10.01
C ILE A 113 -2.78 -1.46 8.90
N LEU A 114 -2.56 -0.14 8.80
CA LEU A 114 -3.12 0.66 7.71
C LEU A 114 -2.69 0.12 6.35
N PHE A 115 -1.39 -0.07 6.12
CA PHE A 115 -0.89 -0.54 4.83
C PHE A 115 -1.29 -1.99 4.51
N LEU A 116 -1.54 -2.82 5.52
CA LEU A 116 -2.19 -4.11 5.33
C LEU A 116 -3.64 -3.94 4.84
N LEU A 117 -4.40 -3.03 5.42
CA LEU A 117 -5.78 -2.78 5.01
C LEU A 117 -5.87 -2.21 3.59
N GLU A 118 -4.91 -1.37 3.23
CA GLU A 118 -4.77 -0.76 1.90
C GLU A 118 -4.08 -1.69 0.89
N SER A 119 -3.43 -2.79 1.33
CA SER A 119 -2.87 -3.78 0.43
C SER A 119 -4.01 -4.53 -0.26
N GLY A 120 -4.08 -4.45 -1.58
CA GLY A 120 -5.10 -5.09 -2.39
C GLY A 120 -5.31 -4.39 -3.72
N TYR A 121 -6.36 -4.78 -4.43
CA TYR A 121 -6.67 -4.33 -5.78
C TYR A 121 -6.82 -2.80 -5.94
N PHE A 122 -7.28 -2.12 -4.88
CA PHE A 122 -7.52 -0.65 -4.87
C PHE A 122 -6.39 0.16 -4.21
N GLY A 123 -5.34 -0.49 -3.72
CA GLY A 123 -4.22 0.23 -3.14
C GLY A 123 -3.50 1.04 -4.23
N ALA A 124 -3.29 2.34 -4.01
CA ALA A 124 -2.32 3.09 -4.79
C ALA A 124 -0.99 2.33 -4.79
N ALA A 125 -0.25 2.40 -5.90
CA ALA A 125 1.04 1.74 -5.98
C ALA A 125 1.86 2.07 -4.71
N ALA A 126 2.39 1.05 -4.06
CA ALA A 126 3.08 1.20 -2.77
C ALA A 126 4.18 2.27 -2.83
N GLU A 127 4.81 2.39 -3.99
CA GLU A 127 5.88 3.33 -4.27
C GLU A 127 5.45 4.81 -4.25
N LEU A 128 4.16 5.08 -4.44
CA LEU A 128 3.59 6.43 -4.42
C LEU A 128 3.24 6.90 -3.00
N LYS A 129 3.27 6.02 -2.00
CA LYS A 129 2.93 6.38 -0.61
C LYS A 129 4.14 6.96 0.13
N PRO A 130 4.15 8.28 0.46
CA PRO A 130 5.33 8.91 1.06
C PRO A 130 5.75 8.31 2.42
N LEU A 131 4.81 7.81 3.20
CA LEU A 131 5.08 7.27 4.53
C LEU A 131 5.02 5.73 4.60
N LEU A 132 5.00 5.02 3.45
CA LEU A 132 4.90 3.55 3.40
C LEU A 132 5.94 2.87 4.30
N HIS A 133 7.20 3.27 4.18
CA HIS A 133 8.33 2.66 4.90
C HIS A 133 8.15 2.62 6.43
N THR A 134 7.26 3.47 6.98
CA THR A 134 7.01 3.51 8.43
C THR A 134 6.31 2.26 8.98
N TRP A 135 5.86 1.35 8.11
CA TRP A 135 5.28 0.08 8.55
C TRP A 135 6.24 -0.74 9.41
N SER A 136 7.52 -0.79 9.03
CA SER A 136 8.52 -1.53 9.79
C SER A 136 8.85 -0.87 11.12
N LEU A 137 8.86 0.47 11.15
CA LEU A 137 8.98 1.24 12.39
C LEU A 137 7.81 0.96 13.34
N ALA A 138 6.58 0.83 12.82
CA ALA A 138 5.42 0.46 13.64
C ALA A 138 5.59 -0.93 14.27
N VAL A 139 6.06 -1.93 13.51
CA VAL A 139 6.38 -3.27 14.03
C VAL A 139 7.45 -3.20 15.13
N GLU A 140 8.52 -2.42 14.93
CA GLU A 140 9.55 -2.22 15.95
C GLU A 140 9.00 -1.55 17.23
N GLU A 141 8.20 -0.50 17.10
CA GLU A 141 7.62 0.21 18.23
C GLU A 141 6.63 -0.67 19.00
N GLN A 142 5.81 -1.46 18.32
CA GLN A 142 4.95 -2.45 18.95
C GLN A 142 5.77 -3.47 19.76
N TYR A 143 6.88 -3.94 19.20
CA TYR A 143 7.83 -4.79 19.94
C TYR A 143 8.43 -4.06 21.13
N TYR A 144 8.83 -2.80 21.00
CA TYR A 144 9.40 -2.01 22.10
C TYR A 144 8.40 -1.74 23.23
N ILE A 145 7.10 -1.77 22.94
CA ILE A 145 6.05 -1.71 23.96
C ILE A 145 5.89 -3.07 24.65
N LEU A 146 5.76 -4.15 23.89
CA LEU A 146 5.40 -5.45 24.43
C LEU A 146 6.57 -6.16 25.12
N PHE A 147 7.76 -6.11 24.52
CA PHE A 147 8.89 -6.94 24.96
C PHE A 147 9.45 -6.56 26.35
N PRO A 148 9.63 -5.27 26.73
CA PRO A 148 10.03 -4.90 28.09
C PRO A 148 9.02 -5.36 29.14
N ILE A 149 7.72 -5.25 28.86
CA ILE A 149 6.65 -5.69 29.76
C ILE A 149 6.72 -7.22 29.92
N PHE A 150 6.88 -7.94 28.83
CA PHE A 150 7.05 -9.39 28.86
C PHE A 150 8.25 -9.79 29.74
N LEU A 151 9.41 -9.16 29.57
CA LEU A 151 10.59 -9.45 30.39
C LEU A 151 10.38 -9.10 31.87
N MET A 152 9.72 -7.98 32.17
CA MET A 152 9.38 -7.62 33.57
C MET A 152 8.51 -8.67 34.25
N LEU A 153 7.50 -9.17 33.56
CA LEU A 153 6.57 -10.17 34.09
C LEU A 153 7.22 -11.56 34.25
N THR A 154 8.15 -11.90 33.37
CA THR A 154 8.75 -13.23 33.32
C THR A 154 10.14 -13.32 33.95
N TRP A 155 10.76 -12.21 34.37
CA TRP A 155 12.14 -12.17 34.85
C TRP A 155 12.43 -13.14 35.96
N GLN A 156 11.48 -13.31 36.89
CA GLN A 156 11.62 -14.22 38.05
C GLN A 156 11.68 -15.71 37.64
N LEU A 157 11.21 -16.05 36.43
CA LEU A 157 11.28 -17.45 35.92
C LEU A 157 12.70 -17.90 35.61
N GLY A 158 13.61 -16.93 35.49
CA GLY A 158 15.01 -17.17 35.10
C GLY A 158 15.20 -17.38 33.59
N ILE A 159 16.43 -17.09 33.15
CA ILE A 159 16.77 -16.99 31.71
C ILE A 159 16.47 -18.26 30.92
N LYS A 160 16.65 -19.46 31.52
CA LYS A 160 16.38 -20.72 30.81
C LYS A 160 14.90 -20.86 30.42
N ARG A 161 13.97 -20.58 31.37
CA ARG A 161 12.53 -20.66 31.11
C ARG A 161 12.09 -19.57 30.13
N ILE A 162 12.63 -18.35 30.29
CA ILE A 162 12.37 -17.25 29.34
C ILE A 162 12.81 -17.65 27.93
N SER A 163 14.02 -18.24 27.77
CA SER A 163 14.48 -18.70 26.46
C SER A 163 13.58 -19.78 25.85
N ILE A 164 13.07 -20.71 26.66
CA ILE A 164 12.11 -21.73 26.19
C ILE A 164 10.82 -21.06 25.70
N LEU A 165 10.25 -20.15 26.48
CA LEU A 165 9.03 -19.42 26.10
C LEU A 165 9.23 -18.65 24.79
N LEU A 166 10.34 -17.92 24.66
CA LEU A 166 10.67 -17.18 23.46
C LEU A 166 10.95 -18.09 22.26
N SER A 167 11.52 -19.32 22.48
CA SER A 167 11.69 -20.30 21.41
C SER A 167 10.34 -20.83 20.91
N VAL A 168 9.36 -21.00 21.79
CA VAL A 168 7.99 -21.37 21.39
C VAL A 168 7.34 -20.24 20.57
N VAL A 169 7.46 -18.98 21.04
CA VAL A 169 6.94 -17.81 20.31
C VAL A 169 7.63 -17.69 18.94
N PHE A 170 8.94 -17.89 18.88
CA PHE A 170 9.71 -17.93 17.64
C PHE A 170 9.16 -18.97 16.66
N ALA A 171 8.98 -20.21 17.12
CA ALA A 171 8.49 -21.29 16.28
C ALA A 171 7.07 -21.05 15.76
N ILE A 172 6.19 -20.51 16.61
CA ILE A 172 4.82 -20.13 16.20
C ILE A 172 4.86 -18.98 15.18
N SER A 173 5.63 -17.93 15.44
CA SER A 173 5.75 -16.77 14.56
C SER A 173 6.29 -17.15 13.18
N LEU A 174 7.40 -17.88 13.13
CA LEU A 174 7.98 -18.38 11.86
C LEU A 174 7.04 -19.37 11.17
N GLY A 175 6.46 -20.31 11.91
CA GLY A 175 5.51 -21.30 11.36
C GLY A 175 4.28 -20.63 10.74
N THR A 176 3.74 -19.60 11.38
CA THR A 176 2.63 -18.81 10.85
C THR A 176 3.03 -18.03 9.60
N ALA A 177 4.24 -17.43 9.56
CA ALA A 177 4.75 -16.74 8.39
C ALA A 177 4.91 -17.69 7.19
N VAL A 178 5.50 -18.86 7.40
CA VAL A 178 5.67 -19.89 6.36
C VAL A 178 4.31 -20.39 5.87
N TRP A 179 3.38 -20.67 6.79
CA TRP A 179 2.04 -21.09 6.42
C TRP A 179 1.32 -20.03 5.58
N ALA A 180 1.38 -18.77 5.99
CA ALA A 180 0.70 -17.67 5.30
C ALA A 180 1.26 -17.44 3.90
N THR A 181 2.57 -17.55 3.71
CA THR A 181 3.22 -17.30 2.41
C THR A 181 3.16 -18.47 1.43
N GLN A 182 3.08 -19.71 1.92
CA GLN A 182 3.15 -20.90 1.05
C GLN A 182 1.82 -21.59 0.85
N TYR A 183 0.90 -21.51 1.81
CA TYR A 183 -0.33 -22.30 1.83
C TYR A 183 -1.61 -21.48 1.91
N ALA A 184 -1.53 -20.17 2.19
CA ALA A 184 -2.73 -19.35 2.24
C ALA A 184 -3.27 -19.07 0.83
N ALA A 185 -4.56 -19.32 0.64
CA ALA A 185 -5.27 -19.06 -0.62
C ALA A 185 -5.66 -17.57 -0.79
N TYR A 186 -5.60 -16.79 0.30
CA TYR A 186 -6.07 -15.40 0.31
C TYR A 186 -4.90 -14.41 0.28
N PRO A 187 -4.80 -13.56 -0.73
CA PRO A 187 -3.74 -12.56 -0.86
C PRO A 187 -3.58 -11.67 0.39
N LYS A 188 -4.69 -11.32 1.03
CA LYS A 188 -4.69 -10.50 2.25
C LYS A 188 -4.00 -11.18 3.44
N ILE A 189 -4.00 -12.52 3.51
CA ILE A 189 -3.25 -13.27 4.53
C ILE A 189 -1.76 -13.21 4.22
N ILE A 190 -1.37 -13.30 2.94
CA ILE A 190 0.02 -13.16 2.48
C ILE A 190 0.53 -11.76 2.82
N SER A 191 -0.24 -10.71 2.50
CA SER A 191 0.10 -9.33 2.90
C SER A 191 0.19 -9.19 4.41
N GLY A 192 -0.70 -9.85 5.16
CA GLY A 192 -0.67 -9.88 6.62
C GLY A 192 0.63 -10.48 7.17
N ALA A 193 1.17 -11.51 6.50
CA ALA A 193 2.45 -12.10 6.89
C ALA A 193 3.60 -11.09 6.78
N PHE A 194 3.54 -10.19 5.81
CA PHE A 194 4.57 -9.16 5.59
C PHE A 194 4.48 -8.01 6.61
N PHE A 195 3.28 -7.52 6.91
CA PHE A 195 3.10 -6.28 7.68
C PHE A 195 2.95 -6.47 9.19
N LEU A 196 2.58 -7.66 9.68
CA LEU A 196 2.17 -7.82 11.08
C LEU A 196 3.30 -8.32 11.99
N LEU A 197 3.37 -7.78 13.21
CA LEU A 197 4.33 -8.23 14.24
C LEU A 197 4.26 -9.74 14.55
N PRO A 198 3.09 -10.41 14.66
CA PRO A 198 3.05 -11.84 14.94
C PRO A 198 3.81 -12.73 13.95
N THR A 199 3.87 -12.34 12.69
CA THR A 199 4.53 -13.08 11.61
C THR A 199 5.96 -12.60 11.33
N ARG A 200 6.36 -11.44 11.87
CA ARG A 200 7.71 -10.83 11.75
C ARG A 200 8.49 -10.87 13.07
N GLY A 201 7.82 -11.15 14.19
CA GLY A 201 8.42 -11.10 15.52
C GLY A 201 9.59 -12.05 15.71
N TRP A 202 9.61 -13.18 15.00
CA TRP A 202 10.70 -14.16 15.05
C TRP A 202 12.05 -13.57 14.60
N GLU A 203 12.09 -12.59 13.71
CA GLU A 203 13.30 -11.91 13.26
C GLU A 203 13.94 -11.08 14.40
N LEU A 204 13.11 -10.35 15.13
CA LEU A 204 13.50 -9.64 16.35
C LEU A 204 14.04 -10.63 17.41
N LEU A 205 13.38 -11.80 17.55
CA LEU A 205 13.78 -12.83 18.53
C LEU A 205 15.16 -13.47 18.20
N ILE A 206 15.58 -13.55 16.95
CA ILE A 206 16.96 -13.93 16.62
C ILE A 206 17.98 -12.98 17.32
N GLY A 207 17.69 -11.67 17.26
CA GLY A 207 18.49 -10.69 17.97
C GLY A 207 18.46 -10.84 19.50
N VAL A 208 17.29 -11.22 20.06
CA VAL A 208 17.14 -11.53 21.49
C VAL A 208 18.03 -12.69 21.88
N PHE A 209 18.03 -13.78 21.11
CA PHE A 209 18.88 -14.95 21.38
C PHE A 209 20.37 -14.62 21.27
N ALA A 210 20.76 -13.78 20.30
CA ALA A 210 22.13 -13.28 20.21
C ALA A 210 22.53 -12.48 21.47
N ALA A 211 21.64 -11.64 22.00
CA ALA A 211 21.88 -10.89 23.24
C ALA A 211 22.02 -11.81 24.46
N PHE A 212 21.17 -12.80 24.60
CA PHE A 212 21.27 -13.80 25.67
C PHE A 212 22.57 -14.60 25.56
N TYR A 213 22.92 -15.06 24.35
CA TYR A 213 24.15 -15.78 24.14
C TYR A 213 25.37 -14.93 24.60
N LEU A 214 25.51 -13.72 24.11
CA LEU A 214 26.63 -12.84 24.44
C LEU A 214 26.69 -12.40 25.91
N LYS A 215 25.54 -12.40 26.62
CA LYS A 215 25.50 -12.04 28.05
C LYS A 215 25.90 -13.20 28.96
N TYR A 216 25.49 -14.43 28.63
CA TYR A 216 25.59 -15.58 29.55
C TYR A 216 26.61 -16.63 29.12
N HIS A 217 27.20 -16.52 27.91
CA HIS A 217 28.24 -17.43 27.43
C HIS A 217 29.52 -16.67 27.12
N SER A 218 30.62 -17.37 27.19
CA SER A 218 31.92 -16.81 26.78
C SER A 218 31.99 -16.63 25.27
N HIS A 219 32.64 -15.54 24.83
CA HIS A 219 32.90 -15.35 23.40
C HIS A 219 33.68 -16.54 22.81
N ILE A 220 33.41 -16.83 21.53
CA ILE A 220 34.15 -17.83 20.76
C ILE A 220 35.61 -17.41 20.69
N LYS A 221 36.51 -18.22 21.28
CA LYS A 221 37.95 -17.91 21.40
C LYS A 221 38.72 -18.14 20.10
N SER A 222 38.22 -19.04 19.23
CA SER A 222 38.90 -19.40 17.98
C SER A 222 38.80 -18.29 16.96
N HIS A 223 39.94 -17.70 16.58
CA HIS A 223 40.01 -16.70 15.51
C HIS A 223 39.48 -17.24 14.18
N THR A 224 39.86 -18.47 13.80
CA THR A 224 39.43 -19.10 12.55
C THR A 224 37.91 -19.28 12.50
N VAL A 225 37.29 -19.73 13.60
CA VAL A 225 35.83 -19.87 13.67
C VAL A 225 35.15 -18.52 13.53
N ASN A 226 35.61 -17.49 14.24
CA ASN A 226 35.05 -16.13 14.12
C ASN A 226 35.25 -15.59 12.70
N GLN A 227 36.40 -15.81 12.07
CA GLN A 227 36.66 -15.37 10.70
C GLN A 227 35.70 -16.03 9.71
N VAL A 228 35.56 -17.37 9.77
CA VAL A 228 34.71 -18.12 8.84
C VAL A 228 33.23 -17.76 9.05
N LEU A 229 32.76 -17.75 10.29
CA LEU A 229 31.36 -17.47 10.58
C LEU A 229 30.97 -16.02 10.28
N SER A 230 31.88 -15.06 10.54
CA SER A 230 31.59 -13.66 10.16
C SER A 230 31.57 -13.46 8.65
N LEU A 231 32.47 -14.12 7.92
CA LEU A 231 32.48 -14.07 6.45
C LEU A 231 31.23 -14.73 5.87
N LEU A 232 30.82 -15.89 6.40
CA LEU A 232 29.60 -16.58 6.01
C LEU A 232 28.39 -15.68 6.24
N GLY A 233 28.26 -15.04 7.42
CA GLY A 233 27.18 -14.12 7.72
C GLY A 233 27.13 -12.92 6.77
N PHE A 234 28.28 -12.36 6.40
CA PHE A 234 28.37 -11.28 5.43
C PHE A 234 27.90 -11.73 4.04
N VAL A 235 28.39 -12.88 3.57
CA VAL A 235 28.00 -13.46 2.26
C VAL A 235 26.50 -13.76 2.22
N MET A 236 25.92 -14.29 3.30
CA MET A 236 24.46 -14.56 3.38
C MET A 236 23.64 -13.29 3.18
N ILE A 237 24.02 -12.17 3.81
CA ILE A 237 23.32 -10.90 3.64
C ILE A 237 23.47 -10.37 2.22
N VAL A 238 24.69 -10.34 1.68
CA VAL A 238 24.96 -9.86 0.31
C VAL A 238 24.24 -10.73 -0.72
N TYR A 239 24.26 -12.05 -0.54
CA TYR A 239 23.50 -12.98 -1.38
C TYR A 239 21.99 -12.64 -1.39
N SER A 240 21.40 -12.42 -0.23
CA SER A 240 19.97 -12.06 -0.14
C SER A 240 19.67 -10.73 -0.86
N ILE A 241 20.55 -9.73 -0.76
CA ILE A 241 20.38 -8.43 -1.42
C ILE A 241 20.38 -8.56 -2.95
N VAL A 242 21.22 -9.44 -3.50
CA VAL A 242 21.42 -9.52 -4.96
C VAL A 242 20.54 -10.59 -5.61
N ALA A 243 20.23 -11.69 -4.88
CA ALA A 243 19.58 -12.86 -5.45
C ALA A 243 18.08 -12.95 -5.19
N PHE A 244 17.55 -12.20 -4.21
CA PHE A 244 16.12 -12.18 -3.95
C PHE A 244 15.46 -11.10 -4.81
N ASP A 245 14.18 -11.29 -5.05
CA ASP A 245 13.30 -10.39 -5.81
C ASP A 245 11.87 -10.45 -5.29
N GLU A 246 10.96 -9.77 -5.96
CA GLU A 246 9.53 -9.72 -5.62
C GLU A 246 8.82 -11.08 -5.73
N THR A 247 9.40 -12.04 -6.49
CA THR A 247 8.85 -13.39 -6.66
C THR A 247 9.26 -14.32 -5.52
N THR A 248 10.26 -13.93 -4.73
CA THR A 248 10.72 -14.69 -3.57
C THR A 248 9.63 -14.75 -2.50
N PRO A 249 9.17 -15.94 -2.06
CA PRO A 249 8.15 -16.06 -1.01
C PRO A 249 8.63 -15.44 0.31
N PHE A 250 8.11 -14.26 0.67
CA PHE A 250 8.60 -13.47 1.78
C PHE A 250 7.44 -12.87 2.63
N PRO A 251 7.58 -12.83 3.98
CA PRO A 251 8.61 -13.44 4.82
C PRO A 251 8.37 -14.95 5.01
N SER A 252 9.41 -15.76 4.81
CA SER A 252 9.33 -17.22 4.97
C SER A 252 10.70 -17.78 5.40
N LEU A 253 10.98 -19.05 5.07
CA LEU A 253 12.29 -19.64 5.32
C LEU A 253 13.43 -18.89 4.61
N TYR A 254 13.17 -18.20 3.52
CA TYR A 254 14.17 -17.36 2.83
C TYR A 254 14.69 -16.23 3.72
N ALA A 255 13.83 -15.63 4.55
CA ALA A 255 14.23 -14.58 5.48
C ALA A 255 15.19 -15.07 6.60
N LEU A 256 15.31 -16.39 6.82
CA LEU A 256 16.34 -16.94 7.71
C LEU A 256 17.77 -16.67 7.19
N ILE A 257 17.97 -16.53 5.88
CA ILE A 257 19.30 -16.29 5.32
C ILE A 257 19.87 -14.94 5.82
N PRO A 258 19.23 -13.78 5.56
CA PRO A 258 19.75 -12.50 6.03
C PRO A 258 19.72 -12.36 7.56
N THR A 259 18.73 -12.95 8.25
CA THR A 259 18.60 -12.82 9.70
C THR A 259 19.63 -13.66 10.46
N ILE A 260 19.90 -14.90 10.03
CA ILE A 260 21.00 -15.72 10.58
C ILE A 260 22.34 -15.08 10.22
N GLY A 261 22.52 -14.59 8.99
CA GLY A 261 23.70 -13.84 8.57
C GLY A 261 23.98 -12.68 9.52
N THR A 262 22.96 -11.91 9.86
CA THR A 262 23.05 -10.79 10.81
C THR A 262 23.41 -11.26 12.22
N CYS A 263 22.81 -12.36 12.70
CA CYS A 263 23.16 -12.96 13.98
C CYS A 263 24.63 -13.39 14.03
N LEU A 264 25.13 -14.05 12.99
CA LEU A 264 26.53 -14.45 12.87
C LEU A 264 27.47 -13.24 12.93
N LEU A 265 27.13 -12.12 12.27
CA LEU A 265 27.91 -10.89 12.34
C LEU A 265 27.90 -10.30 13.76
N ILE A 266 26.76 -10.23 14.42
CA ILE A 266 26.63 -9.73 15.80
C ILE A 266 27.52 -10.54 16.77
N VAL A 267 27.58 -11.86 16.58
CA VAL A 267 28.28 -12.77 17.51
C VAL A 267 29.76 -12.92 17.16
N CYS A 268 30.11 -13.04 15.86
CA CYS A 268 31.41 -13.48 15.40
C CYS A 268 32.26 -12.38 14.75
N ALA A 269 31.68 -11.21 14.37
CA ALA A 269 32.51 -10.12 13.83
C ALA A 269 33.24 -9.40 14.95
N VAL A 270 34.33 -10.02 15.42
CA VAL A 270 35.20 -9.47 16.49
C VAL A 270 36.40 -8.69 15.88
N PRO A 271 37.07 -7.80 16.65
CA PRO A 271 38.09 -6.87 16.14
C PRO A 271 39.21 -7.48 15.28
N SER A 272 39.46 -8.78 15.44
CA SER A 272 40.48 -9.48 14.67
C SER A 272 40.03 -9.93 13.27
N THR A 273 38.71 -9.97 12.99
CA THR A 273 38.16 -10.49 11.72
C THR A 273 38.17 -9.45 10.61
N VAL A 274 38.23 -9.90 9.35
CA VAL A 274 38.19 -9.04 8.16
C VAL A 274 36.88 -8.29 8.06
N VAL A 275 35.76 -8.98 8.33
CA VAL A 275 34.42 -8.37 8.27
C VAL A 275 34.24 -7.27 9.32
N HIS A 276 34.74 -7.48 10.56
CA HIS A 276 34.74 -6.41 11.55
C HIS A 276 35.54 -5.19 11.07
N LYS A 277 36.75 -5.40 10.50
CA LYS A 277 37.57 -4.28 9.99
C LYS A 277 36.83 -3.53 8.87
N LEU A 278 36.17 -4.25 7.95
CA LEU A 278 35.39 -3.67 6.87
C LEU A 278 34.22 -2.83 7.41
N LEU A 279 33.39 -3.43 8.26
CA LEU A 279 32.21 -2.74 8.82
C LEU A 279 32.60 -1.58 9.77
N SER A 280 33.79 -1.59 10.34
CA SER A 280 34.30 -0.53 11.21
C SER A 280 35.02 0.60 10.47
N LEU A 281 35.04 0.59 9.12
CA LEU A 281 35.59 1.72 8.34
C LEU A 281 34.78 2.99 8.64
N LYS A 282 35.48 4.09 8.89
CA LYS A 282 34.87 5.37 9.31
C LYS A 282 33.73 5.84 8.41
N PHE A 283 33.88 5.65 7.09
CA PHE A 283 32.86 6.03 6.12
C PHE A 283 31.60 5.17 6.29
N ILE A 284 31.76 3.83 6.40
CA ILE A 284 30.65 2.90 6.58
C ILE A 284 29.93 3.15 7.91
N VAL A 285 30.69 3.34 9.00
CA VAL A 285 30.14 3.70 10.31
C VAL A 285 29.41 5.04 10.22
N GLY A 286 29.93 6.01 9.48
CA GLY A 286 29.26 7.31 9.25
C GLY A 286 27.87 7.16 8.65
N ILE A 287 27.72 6.31 7.63
CA ILE A 287 26.41 6.00 7.04
C ILE A 287 25.50 5.29 8.06
N GLY A 288 26.04 4.34 8.82
CA GLY A 288 25.30 3.64 9.86
C GLY A 288 24.77 4.55 10.97
N LEU A 289 25.52 5.59 11.33
CA LEU A 289 25.07 6.57 12.33
C LEU A 289 23.88 7.38 11.86
N ILE A 290 23.79 7.71 10.58
CA ILE A 290 22.66 8.44 9.97
C ILE A 290 21.56 7.52 9.44
N SER A 291 21.71 6.18 9.55
CA SER A 291 20.83 5.19 8.89
C SER A 291 19.35 5.36 9.24
N TYR A 292 19.01 5.77 10.46
CA TYR A 292 17.62 6.01 10.85
C TYR A 292 17.03 7.20 10.09
N SER A 293 17.73 8.33 10.09
CA SER A 293 17.31 9.50 9.30
C SER A 293 17.28 9.19 7.80
N ALA A 294 18.26 8.41 7.27
CA ALA A 294 18.29 7.99 5.87
C ALA A 294 17.07 7.12 5.51
N TYR A 295 16.73 6.19 6.40
CA TYR A 295 15.51 5.37 6.26
C TYR A 295 14.24 6.20 6.27
N LEU A 296 14.17 7.26 7.07
CA LEU A 296 12.99 8.14 7.11
C LEU A 296 12.84 9.05 5.87
N TRP A 297 13.95 9.51 5.29
CA TRP A 297 13.92 10.50 4.20
C TRP A 297 13.79 9.88 2.80
N HIS A 298 14.31 8.66 2.57
CA HIS A 298 14.39 8.11 1.22
C HIS A 298 13.03 7.95 0.55
N GLN A 299 12.07 7.34 1.24
CA GLN A 299 10.76 7.03 0.66
C GLN A 299 9.93 8.29 0.34
N PRO A 300 9.80 9.29 1.24
CA PRO A 300 9.12 10.53 0.87
C PRO A 300 9.72 11.21 -0.34
N MET A 301 11.06 11.26 -0.44
CA MET A 301 11.74 11.88 -1.57
C MET A 301 11.44 11.16 -2.88
N LEU A 302 11.51 9.84 -2.89
CA LEU A 302 11.21 9.02 -4.06
C LEU A 302 9.71 9.08 -4.43
N ALA A 303 8.82 8.97 -3.45
CA ALA A 303 7.38 9.03 -3.68
C ALA A 303 6.94 10.41 -4.25
N PHE A 304 7.38 11.51 -3.64
CA PHE A 304 7.06 12.83 -4.16
C PHE A 304 7.69 13.10 -5.54
N ALA A 305 8.88 12.56 -5.81
CA ALA A 305 9.48 12.64 -7.15
C ALA A 305 8.62 11.89 -8.17
N ARG A 306 8.13 10.69 -7.84
CA ARG A 306 7.22 9.91 -8.72
C ARG A 306 5.89 10.62 -8.95
N HIS A 307 5.35 11.29 -7.93
CA HIS A 307 4.15 12.13 -8.12
C HIS A 307 4.39 13.35 -9.00
N ARG A 308 5.62 13.80 -9.14
CA ARG A 308 5.94 15.06 -9.82
C ARG A 308 6.52 14.89 -11.20
N LEU A 309 7.33 13.85 -11.41
CA LEU A 309 7.97 13.55 -12.67
C LEU A 309 7.08 12.62 -13.49
N THR A 310 6.71 13.05 -14.68
CA THR A 310 5.71 12.44 -15.55
C THR A 310 6.28 11.41 -16.53
N GLU A 311 7.60 11.43 -16.72
CA GLU A 311 8.33 10.50 -17.58
C GLU A 311 9.02 9.44 -16.72
N ASP A 312 9.41 8.32 -17.32
CA ASP A 312 10.25 7.34 -16.66
C ASP A 312 11.46 8.04 -16.06
N ILE A 313 11.54 8.02 -14.72
CA ILE A 313 12.61 8.73 -14.01
C ILE A 313 13.93 8.09 -14.38
N SER A 314 14.83 8.84 -14.98
CA SER A 314 16.12 8.31 -15.37
C SER A 314 16.92 7.79 -14.17
N GLU A 315 17.73 6.74 -14.37
CA GLU A 315 18.60 6.20 -13.32
C GLU A 315 19.50 7.26 -12.68
N TYR A 316 19.95 8.25 -13.46
CA TYR A 316 20.74 9.37 -12.94
C TYR A 316 19.95 10.23 -11.95
N THR A 317 18.68 10.49 -12.24
CA THR A 317 17.79 11.24 -11.34
C THR A 317 17.52 10.45 -10.06
N LEU A 318 17.27 9.14 -10.19
CA LEU A 318 17.09 8.25 -9.03
C LEU A 318 18.35 8.20 -8.16
N ALA A 319 19.54 8.07 -8.78
CA ALA A 319 20.81 8.10 -8.06
C ALA A 319 21.02 9.44 -7.33
N LEU A 320 20.69 10.57 -7.98
CA LEU A 320 20.77 11.90 -7.36
C LEU A 320 19.81 12.02 -6.18
N LEU A 321 18.59 11.50 -6.27
CA LEU A 321 17.62 11.47 -5.17
C LEU A 321 18.14 10.63 -4.00
N CYS A 322 18.73 9.46 -4.27
CA CYS A 322 19.36 8.62 -3.23
C CYS A 322 20.50 9.37 -2.52
N ILE A 323 21.39 10.03 -3.26
CA ILE A 323 22.50 10.81 -2.68
C ILE A 323 21.95 12.00 -1.88
N SER A 324 20.95 12.69 -2.41
CA SER A 324 20.29 13.81 -1.73
C SER A 324 19.60 13.37 -0.44
N SER A 325 19.00 12.17 -0.42
CA SER A 325 18.38 11.62 0.78
C SER A 325 19.41 11.37 1.89
N LEU A 326 20.61 10.88 1.54
CA LEU A 326 21.70 10.70 2.50
C LEU A 326 22.23 12.05 3.03
N PHE A 327 22.30 13.08 2.18
CA PHE A 327 22.72 14.41 2.62
C PHE A 327 21.70 15.04 3.57
N ILE A 328 20.42 14.97 3.24
CA ILE A 328 19.34 15.48 4.10
C ILE A 328 19.27 14.66 5.41
N ALA A 329 19.51 13.35 5.34
CA ALA A 329 19.59 12.49 6.51
C ALA A 329 20.74 12.89 7.44
N TRP A 330 21.92 13.22 6.88
CA TRP A 330 23.03 13.75 7.68
C TRP A 330 22.67 15.07 8.37
N PHE A 331 22.01 16.01 7.65
CA PHE A 331 21.51 17.24 8.22
C PHE A 331 20.51 16.99 9.35
N SER A 332 19.50 16.15 9.10
CA SER A 332 18.48 15.75 10.08
C SER A 332 19.13 15.10 11.32
N TRP A 333 20.05 14.16 11.10
CA TRP A 333 20.78 13.53 12.19
C TRP A 333 21.58 14.53 13.03
N ARG A 334 22.31 15.44 12.37
CA ARG A 334 23.23 16.38 13.04
C ARG A 334 22.49 17.46 13.84
N PHE A 335 21.41 18.01 13.28
CA PHE A 335 20.75 19.19 13.80
C PHE A 335 19.41 18.91 14.50
N VAL A 336 18.76 17.79 14.20
CA VAL A 336 17.49 17.41 14.81
C VAL A 336 17.67 16.24 15.77
N GLU A 337 18.19 15.10 15.30
CA GLU A 337 18.24 13.87 16.10
C GLU A 337 19.28 13.94 17.23
N ALA A 338 20.53 14.32 16.92
CA ALA A 338 21.63 14.31 17.87
C ALA A 338 21.40 15.22 19.11
N PRO A 339 20.85 16.45 18.99
CA PRO A 339 20.57 17.29 20.16
C PRO A 339 19.58 16.68 21.16
N PHE A 340 18.56 15.97 20.67
CA PHE A 340 17.54 15.35 21.54
C PHE A 340 18.04 14.08 22.25
N ARG A 341 19.07 13.42 21.72
CA ARG A 341 19.68 12.24 22.35
C ARG A 341 20.35 12.55 23.69
N SER A 342 20.85 13.80 23.88
CA SER A 342 21.46 14.21 25.13
C SER A 342 20.40 14.40 26.22
N LYS A 343 20.66 13.83 27.40
CA LYS A 343 19.77 14.01 28.57
C LYS A 343 19.90 15.40 29.21
N ASP A 344 21.02 16.06 28.98
CA ASP A 344 21.34 17.36 29.60
C ASP A 344 20.66 18.51 28.85
N THR A 345 20.23 18.31 27.61
CA THR A 345 19.65 19.36 26.76
C THR A 345 18.17 19.62 27.08
N TYR A 346 17.39 18.54 27.27
CA TYR A 346 15.93 18.65 27.47
C TYR A 346 15.46 17.77 28.62
N SER A 347 14.49 18.26 29.41
CA SER A 347 13.90 17.50 30.54
C SER A 347 12.99 16.37 30.03
N LYS A 348 12.74 15.34 30.85
CA LYS A 348 11.80 14.26 30.56
C LYS A 348 10.40 14.79 30.27
N LYS A 349 9.93 15.77 31.07
CA LYS A 349 8.61 16.38 30.87
C LYS A 349 8.51 17.03 29.50
N PHE A 350 9.55 17.76 29.09
CA PHE A 350 9.60 18.37 27.75
C PHE A 350 9.50 17.33 26.63
N ILE A 351 10.23 16.21 26.75
CA ILE A 351 10.20 15.14 25.74
C ILE A 351 8.80 14.52 25.64
N PHE A 352 8.19 14.13 26.75
CA PHE A 352 6.87 13.50 26.73
C PHE A 352 5.75 14.47 26.36
N SER A 353 5.79 15.72 26.84
CA SER A 353 4.78 16.72 26.44
C SER A 353 4.93 17.09 24.97
N GLY A 354 6.16 17.28 24.48
CA GLY A 354 6.43 17.51 23.06
C GLY A 354 5.98 16.34 22.20
N ALA A 355 6.29 15.11 22.62
CA ALA A 355 5.82 13.91 21.93
C ALA A 355 4.28 13.89 21.80
N LEU A 356 3.57 14.07 22.91
CA LEU A 356 2.10 14.08 22.92
C LEU A 356 1.54 15.19 22.02
N THR A 357 2.10 16.40 22.11
CA THR A 357 1.66 17.56 21.33
C THR A 357 1.81 17.29 19.82
N PHE A 358 3.00 16.85 19.35
CA PHE A 358 3.22 16.62 17.93
C PHE A 358 2.43 15.42 17.40
N LEU A 359 2.32 14.32 18.15
CA LEU A 359 1.46 13.19 17.79
C LEU A 359 0.01 13.64 17.63
N SER A 360 -0.50 14.49 18.54
CA SER A 360 -1.86 15.05 18.45
C SER A 360 -2.02 15.97 17.23
N ILE A 361 -1.04 16.84 16.96
CA ILE A 361 -1.07 17.75 15.79
C ILE A 361 -1.15 16.94 14.48
N PHE A 362 -0.27 15.95 14.31
CA PHE A 362 -0.28 15.14 13.09
C PHE A 362 -1.55 14.27 12.96
N SER A 363 -2.05 13.75 14.08
CA SER A 363 -3.32 13.03 14.10
C SER A 363 -4.49 13.92 13.68
N VAL A 364 -4.55 15.15 14.18
CA VAL A 364 -5.60 16.12 13.80
C VAL A 364 -5.45 16.52 12.32
N ALA A 365 -4.22 16.85 11.89
CA ALA A 365 -3.97 17.20 10.48
C ALA A 365 -4.37 16.05 9.54
N GLY A 366 -4.00 14.82 9.89
CA GLY A 366 -4.36 13.64 9.12
C GLY A 366 -5.88 13.37 9.13
N PHE A 367 -6.53 13.53 10.27
CA PHE A 367 -7.98 13.39 10.37
C PHE A 367 -8.72 14.46 9.54
N VAL A 368 -8.24 15.71 9.55
CA VAL A 368 -8.80 16.77 8.69
C VAL A 368 -8.65 16.41 7.21
N ALA A 369 -7.46 16.00 6.77
CA ALA A 369 -7.24 15.58 5.39
C ALA A 369 -8.15 14.42 4.99
N HIS A 370 -8.36 13.44 5.88
CA HIS A 370 -9.28 12.33 5.65
C HIS A 370 -10.74 12.78 5.58
N TYR A 371 -11.21 13.55 6.57
CA TYR A 371 -12.60 13.99 6.69
C TYR A 371 -13.04 14.92 5.54
N THR A 372 -12.11 15.75 5.05
CA THR A 372 -12.35 16.66 3.92
C THR A 372 -12.03 16.02 2.56
N ASN A 373 -11.91 14.69 2.48
CA ASN A 373 -11.56 13.97 1.26
C ASN A 373 -10.33 14.58 0.53
N GLY A 374 -9.26 14.80 1.28
CA GLY A 374 -8.02 15.36 0.75
C GLY A 374 -8.08 16.86 0.49
N LEU A 375 -8.86 17.60 1.31
CA LEU A 375 -9.08 19.04 1.15
C LEU A 375 -9.66 19.39 -0.23
N GLN A 376 -10.42 18.46 -0.79
CA GLN A 376 -11.12 18.69 -2.04
C GLN A 376 -12.07 19.89 -1.83
N LYS A 377 -11.99 20.90 -2.72
CA LYS A 377 -13.04 21.93 -2.78
C LYS A 377 -14.34 21.17 -3.01
N ASP A 378 -15.35 21.50 -2.21
CA ASP A 378 -16.70 20.98 -2.47
C ASP A 378 -16.97 21.20 -3.96
N LEU A 379 -17.14 20.10 -4.68
CA LEU A 379 -17.62 20.18 -6.04
C LEU A 379 -18.97 20.90 -5.89
N ASN A 380 -19.06 22.16 -6.35
CA ASN A 380 -20.32 22.89 -6.43
C ASN A 380 -21.21 22.21 -7.48
N VAL A 381 -21.44 20.90 -7.31
CA VAL A 381 -22.32 20.11 -8.15
C VAL A 381 -23.66 19.94 -7.43
N THR A 382 -24.71 20.18 -8.15
CA THR A 382 -26.06 19.94 -7.66
C THR A 382 -26.51 18.61 -8.24
N TYR A 383 -26.58 17.59 -7.39
CA TYR A 383 -27.10 16.29 -7.79
C TYR A 383 -28.61 16.38 -8.12
N SER A 384 -28.94 15.85 -9.27
CA SER A 384 -30.36 15.68 -9.65
C SER A 384 -31.01 14.66 -8.71
N LYS A 385 -32.08 15.09 -8.02
CA LYS A 385 -32.82 14.22 -7.10
C LYS A 385 -33.91 13.49 -7.85
N TYR A 386 -33.86 12.18 -7.85
CA TYR A 386 -34.90 11.33 -8.41
C TYR A 386 -35.48 10.39 -7.35
N GLN A 387 -36.79 10.34 -7.22
CA GLN A 387 -37.46 9.48 -6.25
C GLN A 387 -38.02 8.24 -6.96
N LEU A 388 -37.50 7.09 -6.55
CA LEU A 388 -38.08 5.80 -6.86
C LEU A 388 -38.97 5.35 -5.71
N SER A 389 -39.93 4.49 -6.02
CA SER A 389 -40.86 3.93 -5.02
C SER A 389 -40.18 2.83 -4.19
N GLY A 390 -39.24 2.10 -4.80
CA GLY A 390 -38.48 1.03 -4.20
C GLY A 390 -36.97 1.33 -4.05
N GLU A 391 -36.25 0.33 -3.62
CA GLU A 391 -34.80 0.37 -3.44
C GLU A 391 -34.07 0.11 -4.76
N VAL A 392 -32.84 0.58 -4.86
CA VAL A 392 -31.94 0.39 -6.00
C VAL A 392 -30.82 -0.54 -5.58
N MET A 393 -30.60 -1.63 -6.33
CA MET A 393 -29.42 -2.46 -6.17
C MET A 393 -28.36 -2.04 -7.21
N LEU A 394 -27.17 -1.69 -6.73
CA LEU A 394 -25.99 -1.48 -7.58
C LEU A 394 -25.10 -2.73 -7.52
N LEU A 395 -24.88 -3.39 -8.65
CA LEU A 395 -24.16 -4.65 -8.74
C LEU A 395 -23.07 -4.58 -9.81
N GLY A 396 -21.88 -5.05 -9.46
CA GLY A 396 -20.76 -5.11 -10.38
C GLY A 396 -19.43 -5.25 -9.71
N ASP A 397 -18.38 -4.84 -10.42
CA ASP A 397 -17.02 -4.83 -9.92
C ASP A 397 -16.65 -3.46 -9.31
N SER A 398 -15.37 -3.09 -9.37
CA SER A 398 -14.90 -1.80 -8.88
C SER A 398 -15.47 -0.60 -9.64
N HIS A 399 -15.84 -0.77 -10.90
CA HIS A 399 -16.46 0.29 -11.68
C HIS A 399 -17.86 0.60 -11.15
N ALA A 400 -18.63 -0.40 -10.78
CA ALA A 400 -19.89 -0.18 -10.05
C ALA A 400 -19.65 0.55 -8.72
N GLY A 401 -18.69 0.08 -7.92
CA GLY A 401 -18.34 0.71 -6.64
C GLY A 401 -17.94 2.18 -6.74
N ASN A 402 -17.42 2.63 -7.88
CA ASN A 402 -17.12 4.05 -8.10
C ASN A 402 -18.38 4.94 -8.15
N LEU A 403 -19.51 4.39 -8.56
CA LEU A 403 -20.75 5.15 -8.71
C LEU A 403 -21.56 5.23 -7.42
N THR A 404 -21.24 4.42 -6.40
CA THR A 404 -22.02 4.27 -5.16
C THR A 404 -22.35 5.63 -4.52
N ALA A 405 -21.33 6.42 -4.22
CA ALA A 405 -21.52 7.70 -3.50
C ALA A 405 -22.36 8.71 -4.30
N SER A 406 -22.12 8.80 -5.61
CA SER A 406 -22.84 9.72 -6.48
C SER A 406 -24.29 9.29 -6.68
N LEU A 407 -24.54 8.00 -6.87
CA LEU A 407 -25.90 7.47 -6.96
C LEU A 407 -26.66 7.61 -5.64
N GLN A 408 -26.01 7.39 -4.49
CA GLN A 408 -26.62 7.63 -3.17
C GLN A 408 -26.96 9.12 -2.94
N ALA A 409 -26.20 10.02 -3.54
CA ALA A 409 -26.50 11.45 -3.50
C ALA A 409 -27.73 11.83 -4.36
N SER A 410 -28.00 11.10 -5.43
CA SER A 410 -29.11 11.36 -6.38
C SER A 410 -30.37 10.54 -6.09
N LEU A 411 -30.20 9.29 -5.65
CA LEU A 411 -31.27 8.34 -5.35
C LEU A 411 -31.43 8.14 -3.84
N ARG A 412 -32.67 7.92 -3.39
CA ARG A 412 -32.99 7.85 -1.96
C ARG A 412 -32.39 6.64 -1.24
N SER A 413 -32.31 5.49 -1.92
CA SER A 413 -31.83 4.24 -1.34
C SER A 413 -31.08 3.45 -2.39
N VAL A 414 -29.77 3.36 -2.26
CA VAL A 414 -28.90 2.54 -3.11
C VAL A 414 -28.16 1.55 -2.24
N ASP A 415 -28.47 0.27 -2.45
CA ASP A 415 -27.79 -0.85 -1.81
C ASP A 415 -26.62 -1.31 -2.67
N ASP A 416 -25.41 -1.21 -2.12
CA ASP A 416 -24.17 -1.47 -2.83
C ASP A 416 -23.75 -2.93 -2.68
N HIS A 417 -23.87 -3.70 -3.75
CA HIS A 417 -23.42 -5.08 -3.89
C HIS A 417 -22.17 -5.20 -4.78
N ALA A 418 -21.46 -4.09 -5.03
CA ALA A 418 -20.24 -4.13 -5.80
C ALA A 418 -19.17 -5.00 -5.11
N SER A 419 -18.45 -5.77 -5.90
CA SER A 419 -17.35 -6.61 -5.41
C SER A 419 -16.20 -6.56 -6.40
N ALA A 420 -15.08 -5.98 -5.97
CA ALA A 420 -13.91 -5.74 -6.81
C ALA A 420 -13.55 -6.93 -7.70
N GLY A 421 -13.44 -6.67 -8.99
CA GLY A 421 -13.04 -7.66 -9.98
C GLY A 421 -14.07 -8.76 -10.28
N CYS A 422 -15.32 -8.67 -9.77
CA CYS A 422 -16.37 -9.63 -10.01
C CYS A 422 -17.39 -9.09 -11.01
N ILE A 423 -17.50 -9.70 -12.18
CA ILE A 423 -18.49 -9.33 -13.20
C ILE A 423 -19.89 -9.71 -12.70
N PRO A 424 -20.90 -8.83 -12.86
CA PRO A 424 -22.26 -9.05 -12.34
C PRO A 424 -23.08 -10.01 -13.24
N LEU A 425 -22.54 -11.17 -13.55
CA LEU A 425 -23.17 -12.19 -14.39
C LEU A 425 -23.37 -13.50 -13.64
N LEU A 426 -24.43 -14.22 -14.01
CA LEU A 426 -24.77 -15.51 -13.40
C LEU A 426 -23.67 -16.54 -13.63
N LYS A 427 -23.18 -17.15 -12.52
CA LYS A 427 -22.25 -18.26 -12.55
C LYS A 427 -20.94 -17.98 -13.29
N ILE A 428 -20.53 -16.71 -13.35
CA ILE A 428 -19.23 -16.31 -13.85
C ILE A 428 -18.28 -16.13 -12.68
N ASP A 429 -17.15 -16.78 -12.77
CA ASP A 429 -16.04 -16.58 -11.87
C ASP A 429 -14.86 -15.89 -12.57
N ARG A 430 -13.93 -15.37 -11.79
CA ARG A 430 -12.71 -14.76 -12.31
C ARG A 430 -11.55 -15.74 -12.23
N PHE A 431 -10.79 -15.85 -13.32
CA PHE A 431 -9.52 -16.54 -13.34
C PHE A 431 -8.39 -15.57 -13.07
N ASP A 432 -7.92 -15.55 -11.82
CA ASP A 432 -6.80 -14.72 -11.39
C ASP A 432 -6.28 -15.30 -10.06
N SER A 433 -4.95 -15.40 -9.91
CA SER A 433 -4.30 -15.91 -8.69
C SER A 433 -4.63 -15.10 -7.42
N ARG A 434 -5.18 -13.90 -7.57
CA ARG A 434 -5.56 -13.00 -6.47
C ARG A 434 -6.94 -13.30 -5.86
N PHE A 435 -7.76 -14.14 -6.51
CA PHE A 435 -9.14 -14.41 -6.10
C PHE A 435 -9.33 -15.87 -5.71
N VAL A 436 -10.23 -16.09 -4.76
CA VAL A 436 -10.62 -17.44 -4.37
C VAL A 436 -11.58 -17.99 -5.40
N LYS A 437 -11.25 -19.16 -5.95
CA LYS A 437 -12.08 -19.83 -6.95
C LYS A 437 -13.52 -20.01 -6.45
N GLY A 438 -14.48 -19.56 -7.24
CA GLY A 438 -15.92 -19.64 -6.98
C GLY A 438 -16.51 -18.49 -6.15
N ASP A 439 -15.71 -17.55 -5.67
CA ASP A 439 -16.17 -16.48 -4.79
C ASP A 439 -16.99 -15.43 -5.54
N CYS A 440 -16.52 -14.99 -6.72
CA CYS A 440 -17.26 -14.08 -7.58
C CYS A 440 -18.58 -14.68 -8.05
N ALA A 441 -18.54 -15.90 -8.58
CA ALA A 441 -19.74 -16.59 -9.06
C ALA A 441 -20.80 -16.74 -7.96
N LYS A 442 -20.36 -17.08 -6.75
CA LYS A 442 -21.28 -17.21 -5.58
C LYS A 442 -21.90 -15.88 -5.21
N LYS A 443 -21.10 -14.83 -5.04
CA LYS A 443 -21.56 -13.49 -4.61
C LYS A 443 -22.53 -12.90 -5.64
N MET A 444 -22.11 -12.84 -6.90
CA MET A 444 -22.92 -12.24 -7.96
C MET A 444 -24.24 -13.00 -8.17
N THR A 445 -24.19 -14.34 -8.19
CA THR A 445 -25.41 -15.15 -8.33
C THR A 445 -26.35 -14.96 -7.12
N GLN A 446 -25.82 -14.82 -5.92
CA GLN A 446 -26.62 -14.57 -4.72
C GLN A 446 -27.32 -13.20 -4.77
N SER A 447 -26.57 -12.13 -5.14
CA SER A 447 -27.15 -10.80 -5.26
C SER A 447 -28.20 -10.70 -6.38
N LEU A 448 -27.95 -11.33 -7.54
CA LEU A 448 -28.95 -11.41 -8.61
C LEU A 448 -30.22 -12.16 -8.17
N LYS A 449 -30.07 -13.23 -7.40
CA LYS A 449 -31.21 -13.96 -6.83
C LYS A 449 -31.96 -13.10 -5.82
N GLU A 450 -31.24 -12.39 -4.96
CA GLU A 450 -31.84 -11.46 -3.98
C GLU A 450 -32.62 -10.36 -4.69
N PHE A 451 -32.07 -9.74 -5.73
CA PHE A 451 -32.79 -8.77 -6.53
C PHE A 451 -34.11 -9.32 -7.07
N VAL A 452 -34.11 -10.52 -7.63
CA VAL A 452 -35.34 -11.12 -8.20
C VAL A 452 -36.37 -11.47 -7.13
N THR A 453 -35.94 -11.97 -5.96
CA THR A 453 -36.84 -12.51 -4.92
C THR A 453 -37.28 -11.49 -3.87
N ASN A 454 -36.59 -10.37 -3.74
CA ASN A 454 -36.92 -9.34 -2.76
C ASN A 454 -37.70 -8.20 -3.44
N ASP A 455 -38.95 -8.05 -3.06
CA ASP A 455 -39.89 -7.05 -3.65
C ASP A 455 -39.58 -5.60 -3.26
N SER A 456 -38.61 -5.36 -2.33
CA SER A 456 -38.18 -4.00 -2.02
C SER A 456 -37.42 -3.33 -3.15
N TYR A 457 -36.73 -4.13 -3.98
CA TYR A 457 -35.97 -3.61 -5.11
C TYR A 457 -36.85 -3.31 -6.33
N GLU A 458 -36.73 -2.09 -6.82
CA GLU A 458 -37.39 -1.62 -8.05
C GLU A 458 -36.42 -1.56 -9.24
N LEU A 459 -35.15 -1.25 -8.99
CA LEU A 459 -34.15 -1.01 -10.01
C LEU A 459 -32.86 -1.78 -9.73
N LEU A 460 -32.32 -2.41 -10.76
CA LEU A 460 -30.97 -2.99 -10.77
C LEU A 460 -30.07 -2.18 -11.71
N ILE A 461 -28.93 -1.72 -11.21
CA ILE A 461 -27.89 -1.07 -12.00
C ILE A 461 -26.71 -2.03 -12.11
N LEU A 462 -26.37 -2.43 -13.33
CA LEU A 462 -25.24 -3.30 -13.65
C LEU A 462 -24.11 -2.49 -14.25
N ALA A 463 -22.94 -2.48 -13.63
CA ALA A 463 -21.75 -1.83 -14.13
C ALA A 463 -20.53 -2.69 -13.89
N HIS A 464 -19.65 -2.78 -14.86
CA HIS A 464 -18.40 -3.51 -14.74
C HIS A 464 -17.38 -3.05 -15.78
N MET A 465 -16.13 -3.30 -15.51
CA MET A 465 -15.05 -3.10 -16.46
C MET A 465 -15.28 -3.92 -17.74
N GLY A 466 -15.04 -3.34 -18.89
CA GLY A 466 -15.41 -3.88 -20.19
C GLY A 466 -14.39 -4.84 -20.81
N PRO A 467 -13.67 -4.43 -21.87
CA PRO A 467 -12.92 -5.35 -22.76
C PRO A 467 -11.85 -6.17 -22.06
N VAL A 468 -11.24 -5.67 -20.98
CA VAL A 468 -10.12 -6.32 -20.30
C VAL A 468 -10.40 -7.76 -19.86
N TYR A 469 -11.64 -8.06 -19.48
CA TYR A 469 -12.02 -9.41 -19.04
C TYR A 469 -12.05 -10.43 -20.18
N PHE A 470 -12.23 -9.96 -21.40
CA PHE A 470 -12.44 -10.80 -22.59
C PHE A 470 -11.22 -10.84 -23.49
N ASP A 471 -10.52 -9.72 -23.65
CA ASP A 471 -9.31 -9.61 -24.48
C ASP A 471 -8.04 -10.01 -23.71
N GLN A 472 -8.07 -10.06 -22.39
CA GLN A 472 -6.92 -10.32 -21.51
C GLN A 472 -5.74 -9.37 -21.71
N THR A 473 -5.97 -8.22 -22.27
CA THR A 473 -4.97 -7.21 -22.54
C THR A 473 -5.30 -5.95 -21.77
N THR A 474 -4.29 -5.36 -21.15
CA THR A 474 -4.42 -4.01 -20.57
C THR A 474 -4.34 -2.99 -21.70
N PHE A 475 -5.04 -1.89 -21.55
CA PHE A 475 -4.96 -0.81 -22.50
C PHE A 475 -3.57 -0.15 -22.40
N ARG A 476 -2.86 -0.07 -23.54
CA ARG A 476 -1.48 0.46 -23.64
C ARG A 476 -0.41 -0.23 -22.79
N GLY A 477 -0.70 -1.40 -22.22
CA GLY A 477 0.29 -2.19 -21.47
C GLY A 477 0.85 -1.53 -20.22
N LYS A 478 0.24 -0.45 -19.73
CA LYS A 478 0.82 0.39 -18.66
C LYS A 478 0.38 0.04 -17.23
N ASP A 479 -0.46 -0.97 -17.04
CA ASP A 479 -0.80 -1.44 -15.69
C ASP A 479 -0.15 -2.81 -15.40
N PRO A 480 1.05 -2.84 -14.80
CA PRO A 480 1.70 -4.10 -14.43
C PRO A 480 0.95 -4.89 -13.35
N ALA A 481 0.05 -4.25 -12.60
CA ALA A 481 -0.81 -4.92 -11.62
C ALA A 481 -1.93 -5.73 -12.29
N ARG A 482 -2.23 -5.48 -13.55
CA ARG A 482 -3.16 -6.26 -14.36
C ARG A 482 -2.41 -7.36 -15.09
N VAL A 483 -2.22 -8.44 -14.39
CA VAL A 483 -1.53 -9.63 -14.88
C VAL A 483 -2.18 -10.08 -16.18
N THR A 484 -1.38 -10.17 -17.24
CA THR A 484 -1.67 -10.94 -18.43
C THR A 484 -2.18 -12.32 -18.01
N GLY A 485 -3.46 -12.64 -18.28
CA GLY A 485 -4.07 -13.91 -17.89
C GLY A 485 -5.29 -13.80 -16.97
N ALA A 486 -5.63 -12.62 -16.45
CA ALA A 486 -6.93 -12.42 -15.79
C ALA A 486 -8.06 -12.57 -16.82
N GLY A 487 -9.05 -13.37 -16.52
CA GLY A 487 -10.18 -13.61 -17.42
C GLY A 487 -11.39 -14.17 -16.70
N VAL A 488 -12.44 -14.42 -17.45
CA VAL A 488 -13.68 -15.02 -16.94
C VAL A 488 -13.72 -16.51 -17.18
N ILE A 489 -14.36 -17.23 -16.25
CA ILE A 489 -14.65 -18.67 -16.35
C ILE A 489 -16.14 -18.86 -16.10
N ASP A 490 -16.81 -19.58 -16.99
CA ASP A 490 -18.13 -20.15 -16.71
C ASP A 490 -17.95 -21.36 -15.77
N ILE A 491 -18.54 -21.31 -14.57
CA ILE A 491 -18.42 -22.43 -13.62
C ILE A 491 -19.16 -23.68 -14.08
N ASP A 492 -20.14 -23.55 -14.98
CA ASP A 492 -20.87 -24.67 -15.58
C ASP A 492 -20.08 -25.32 -16.72
N ASP A 493 -19.13 -24.60 -17.37
CA ASP A 493 -18.26 -25.07 -18.43
C ASP A 493 -16.83 -24.53 -18.29
N PRO A 494 -16.07 -25.00 -17.29
CA PRO A 494 -14.76 -24.44 -16.92
C PRO A 494 -13.65 -24.65 -17.96
N LEU A 495 -13.87 -25.50 -18.96
CA LEU A 495 -12.91 -25.80 -20.02
C LEU A 495 -13.13 -24.96 -21.29
N ASN A 496 -14.19 -24.17 -21.31
CA ASN A 496 -14.48 -23.29 -22.43
C ASN A 496 -13.53 -22.08 -22.45
N GLU A 497 -12.77 -21.95 -23.51
CA GLU A 497 -11.82 -20.86 -23.70
C GLU A 497 -12.39 -19.70 -24.55
N ASP A 498 -13.58 -19.87 -25.17
CA ASP A 498 -14.25 -18.81 -25.92
C ASP A 498 -14.91 -17.80 -24.96
N ARG A 499 -14.13 -16.86 -24.50
CA ARG A 499 -14.56 -15.84 -23.53
C ARG A 499 -15.63 -14.90 -24.07
N TRP A 500 -15.58 -14.59 -25.35
CA TRP A 500 -16.60 -13.76 -25.97
C TRP A 500 -17.93 -14.50 -26.08
N GLY A 501 -17.91 -15.78 -26.48
CA GLY A 501 -19.11 -16.62 -26.45
C GLY A 501 -19.67 -16.84 -25.04
N ILE A 502 -18.80 -17.00 -24.03
CA ILE A 502 -19.20 -17.03 -22.63
C ILE A 502 -19.90 -15.73 -22.24
N PHE A 503 -19.32 -14.57 -22.58
CA PHE A 503 -19.90 -13.27 -22.27
C PHE A 503 -21.28 -13.11 -22.88
N GLU A 504 -21.41 -13.31 -24.19
CA GLU A 504 -22.67 -13.19 -24.93
C GLU A 504 -23.77 -14.08 -24.31
N LYS A 505 -23.46 -15.34 -24.05
CA LYS A 505 -24.36 -16.31 -23.42
C LYS A 505 -24.76 -15.83 -22.02
N LYS A 506 -23.79 -15.45 -21.18
CA LYS A 506 -24.04 -15.13 -19.77
C LYS A 506 -24.73 -13.79 -19.55
N VAL A 507 -24.49 -12.79 -20.40
CA VAL A 507 -25.27 -11.56 -20.40
C VAL A 507 -26.74 -11.88 -20.72
N SER A 508 -27.00 -12.65 -21.77
CA SER A 508 -28.36 -13.05 -22.16
C SER A 508 -29.05 -13.87 -21.06
N GLU A 509 -28.36 -14.85 -20.44
CA GLU A 509 -28.90 -15.62 -19.32
C GLU A 509 -29.21 -14.73 -18.11
N THR A 510 -28.30 -13.80 -17.78
CA THR A 510 -28.48 -12.89 -16.64
C THR A 510 -29.65 -11.94 -16.87
N LEU A 511 -29.72 -11.31 -18.05
CA LEU A 511 -30.81 -10.41 -18.38
C LEU A 511 -32.16 -11.13 -18.42
N SER A 512 -32.23 -12.33 -19.02
CA SER A 512 -33.43 -13.17 -18.98
C SER A 512 -33.88 -13.45 -17.55
N TYR A 513 -32.94 -13.76 -16.66
CA TYR A 513 -33.23 -14.03 -15.26
C TYR A 513 -33.77 -12.81 -14.51
N VAL A 514 -33.09 -11.65 -14.60
CA VAL A 514 -33.46 -10.46 -13.83
C VAL A 514 -34.71 -9.76 -14.40
N THR A 515 -34.98 -9.86 -15.69
CA THR A 515 -36.19 -9.30 -16.34
C THR A 515 -37.41 -10.23 -16.27
N SER A 516 -37.28 -11.43 -15.68
CA SER A 516 -38.42 -12.31 -15.46
C SER A 516 -39.47 -11.76 -14.49
N SER A 517 -39.10 -10.79 -13.68
CA SER A 517 -40.00 -10.09 -12.74
C SER A 517 -40.62 -8.87 -13.40
N PHE A 518 -41.92 -8.85 -13.61
CA PHE A 518 -42.67 -7.85 -14.42
C PHE A 518 -42.58 -6.40 -13.96
N ASN A 519 -42.21 -6.13 -12.70
CA ASN A 519 -42.23 -4.77 -12.13
C ASN A 519 -40.82 -4.23 -11.84
N LYS A 520 -39.77 -4.87 -12.32
CA LYS A 520 -38.37 -4.47 -12.01
C LYS A 520 -37.68 -3.98 -13.27
N ARG A 521 -36.99 -2.84 -13.12
CA ARG A 521 -36.20 -2.22 -14.18
C ARG A 521 -34.73 -2.60 -14.07
N VAL A 522 -34.06 -2.65 -15.19
CA VAL A 522 -32.62 -2.95 -15.27
C VAL A 522 -31.92 -1.87 -16.08
N VAL A 523 -30.87 -1.30 -15.54
CA VAL A 523 -29.93 -0.42 -16.23
C VAL A 523 -28.64 -1.19 -16.41
N TYR A 524 -28.14 -1.25 -17.63
CA TYR A 524 -26.81 -1.81 -17.95
C TYR A 524 -25.91 -0.68 -18.45
N ILE A 525 -24.77 -0.48 -17.81
CA ILE A 525 -23.84 0.59 -18.14
C ILE A 525 -22.72 0.02 -19.00
N ILE A 526 -22.52 0.60 -20.17
CA ILE A 526 -21.32 0.38 -20.98
C ILE A 526 -20.13 0.98 -20.23
N ASP A 527 -19.03 0.24 -20.19
CA ASP A 527 -17.81 0.72 -19.57
C ASP A 527 -17.30 2.01 -20.23
N TRP A 528 -16.84 2.94 -19.39
CA TRP A 528 -16.28 4.20 -19.88
C TRP A 528 -14.87 4.03 -20.43
N PRO A 529 -14.35 5.00 -21.20
CA PRO A 529 -13.03 4.89 -21.80
C PRO A 529 -11.92 4.66 -20.74
N GLU A 530 -11.14 3.60 -20.93
CA GLU A 530 -9.87 3.45 -20.23
C GLU A 530 -8.84 4.38 -20.89
N LEU A 531 -8.18 5.24 -20.14
CA LEU A 531 -7.18 6.12 -20.73
C LEU A 531 -5.82 5.43 -20.91
N GLY A 532 -5.49 4.45 -20.07
CA GLY A 532 -4.16 3.82 -20.06
C GLY A 532 -3.02 4.83 -19.86
N ILE A 533 -3.33 5.97 -19.25
CA ILE A 533 -2.40 7.05 -18.92
C ILE A 533 -2.31 7.11 -17.42
N GLU A 534 -1.09 7.24 -16.90
CA GLU A 534 -0.92 7.43 -15.46
C GLU A 534 -1.58 8.72 -15.00
N ARG A 535 -2.36 8.63 -13.92
CA ARG A 535 -3.10 9.73 -13.32
C ARG A 535 -2.22 10.97 -13.08
N GLN A 536 -0.97 10.77 -12.68
CA GLN A 536 -0.04 11.86 -12.41
C GLN A 536 0.10 12.80 -13.60
N LEU A 537 0.08 12.27 -14.82
CA LEU A 537 0.13 13.06 -16.05
C LEU A 537 -1.08 14.01 -16.19
N CYS A 538 -2.22 13.60 -15.66
CA CYS A 538 -3.46 14.37 -15.73
C CYS A 538 -3.64 15.38 -14.59
N LEU A 539 -2.92 15.20 -13.48
CA LEU A 539 -3.14 15.97 -12.24
C LEU A 539 -2.24 17.19 -12.09
N HIS A 540 -1.31 17.43 -13.00
CA HIS A 540 -0.40 18.57 -12.92
C HIS A 540 -1.09 19.96 -12.94
N LYS A 541 -2.40 19.98 -13.29
CA LYS A 541 -3.21 21.20 -13.37
C LYS A 541 -3.95 21.55 -12.07
N ILE A 542 -3.78 20.82 -10.97
CA ILE A 542 -4.46 21.21 -9.73
C ILE A 542 -3.81 22.47 -9.17
N GLU A 543 -4.36 23.64 -9.57
CA GLU A 543 -4.06 24.91 -8.94
C GLU A 543 -4.54 24.88 -7.50
N ARG A 544 -3.62 25.06 -6.55
CA ARG A 544 -3.97 25.34 -5.16
C ARG A 544 -3.55 26.75 -4.84
N GLU A 545 -4.53 27.59 -4.57
CA GLU A 545 -4.28 28.92 -4.04
C GLU A 545 -3.86 28.81 -2.57
N ILE A 546 -2.63 29.21 -2.27
CA ILE A 546 -2.16 29.40 -0.90
C ILE A 546 -1.96 30.89 -0.68
N TYR A 547 -2.73 31.50 0.19
CA TYR A 547 -2.64 32.91 0.57
C TYR A 547 -2.67 33.90 -0.63
N GLY A 548 -3.46 33.60 -1.65
CA GLY A 548 -3.59 34.46 -2.84
C GLY A 548 -2.46 34.31 -3.88
N PHE A 549 -1.58 33.34 -3.71
CA PHE A 549 -0.56 32.98 -4.72
C PHE A 549 -0.98 31.70 -5.43
N SER A 550 -1.09 31.76 -6.75
CA SER A 550 -1.30 30.61 -7.62
C SER A 550 0.08 30.07 -8.06
N PHE A 551 0.34 28.80 -7.77
CA PHE A 551 1.56 28.13 -8.26
C PHE A 551 1.20 27.24 -9.45
N THR A 552 1.24 27.80 -10.64
CA THR A 552 1.17 27.04 -11.91
C THR A 552 2.56 26.47 -12.23
N VAL A 553 2.68 25.17 -12.37
CA VAL A 553 4.00 24.52 -12.60
C VAL A 553 4.20 24.04 -14.03
N LEU A 554 3.14 23.92 -14.83
CA LEU A 554 3.20 23.53 -16.24
C LEU A 554 2.20 24.31 -17.09
N ASP A 555 2.49 24.43 -18.38
CA ASP A 555 1.58 25.00 -19.36
C ASP A 555 0.31 24.15 -19.47
N ASP A 556 -0.84 24.78 -19.27
CA ASP A 556 -2.17 24.15 -19.28
C ASP A 556 -2.41 23.31 -20.54
N GLN A 557 -1.92 23.78 -21.68
CA GLN A 557 -2.14 23.13 -22.97
C GLN A 557 -1.32 21.84 -23.11
N ALA A 558 -0.09 21.81 -22.59
CA ALA A 558 0.75 20.62 -22.58
C ALA A 558 0.18 19.51 -21.68
N VAL A 559 -0.45 19.89 -20.55
CA VAL A 559 -1.10 18.91 -19.64
C VAL A 559 -2.33 18.29 -20.28
N ILE A 560 -3.18 19.09 -20.92
CA ILE A 560 -4.37 18.58 -21.61
C ILE A 560 -3.97 17.64 -22.75
N GLU A 561 -2.90 17.97 -23.49
CA GLU A 561 -2.39 17.13 -24.57
C GLU A 561 -1.87 15.76 -24.09
N GLN A 562 -1.25 15.71 -22.91
CA GLN A 562 -0.77 14.47 -22.31
C GLN A 562 -1.89 13.65 -21.66
N CYS A 563 -3.00 14.30 -21.29
CA CYS A 563 -4.13 13.69 -20.59
C CYS A 563 -5.31 13.36 -21.52
N ARG A 564 -5.03 12.98 -22.77
CA ARG A 564 -6.03 12.55 -23.73
C ARG A 564 -5.52 11.40 -24.59
N ILE A 565 -6.45 10.61 -25.13
CA ILE A 565 -6.16 9.57 -26.10
C ILE A 565 -6.97 9.83 -27.37
N PRO A 566 -6.49 9.40 -28.57
CA PRO A 566 -7.30 9.44 -29.78
C PRO A 566 -8.60 8.66 -29.60
N ARG A 567 -9.74 9.26 -29.97
CA ARG A 567 -11.07 8.62 -29.94
C ARG A 567 -11.06 7.27 -30.70
N LYS A 568 -10.40 7.26 -31.84
CA LYS A 568 -10.26 6.06 -32.67
C LYS A 568 -9.65 4.87 -31.92
N GLU A 569 -8.64 5.12 -31.08
CA GLU A 569 -7.97 4.06 -30.30
C GLU A 569 -8.90 3.43 -29.27
N TYR A 570 -9.72 4.25 -28.60
CA TYR A 570 -10.78 3.77 -27.73
C TYR A 570 -11.86 2.99 -28.49
N ASP A 571 -12.35 3.57 -29.60
CA ASP A 571 -13.42 2.95 -30.37
C ASP A 571 -13.00 1.57 -30.93
N GLU A 572 -11.78 1.42 -31.45
CA GLU A 572 -11.24 0.13 -31.92
C GLU A 572 -11.25 -0.92 -30.79
N ARG A 573 -10.88 -0.53 -29.57
CA ARG A 573 -10.88 -1.42 -28.40
C ARG A 573 -12.29 -1.77 -27.91
N ALA A 574 -13.18 -0.79 -27.84
CA ALA A 574 -14.52 -0.94 -27.29
C ALA A 574 -15.53 -1.51 -28.29
N GLN A 575 -15.24 -1.49 -29.60
CA GLN A 575 -16.17 -1.80 -30.67
C GLN A 575 -16.88 -3.14 -30.46
N LYS A 576 -16.13 -4.21 -30.28
CA LYS A 576 -16.70 -5.57 -30.14
C LYS A 576 -17.56 -5.68 -28.89
N TYR A 577 -17.10 -5.12 -27.76
CA TYR A 577 -17.83 -5.11 -26.49
C TYR A 577 -19.17 -4.38 -26.62
N LYS A 578 -19.17 -3.17 -27.18
CA LYS A 578 -20.39 -2.38 -27.39
C LYS A 578 -21.35 -3.08 -28.34
N GLN A 579 -20.85 -3.63 -29.45
CA GLN A 579 -21.67 -4.32 -30.44
C GLN A 579 -22.36 -5.57 -29.86
N VAL A 580 -21.64 -6.37 -29.07
CA VAL A 580 -22.23 -7.55 -28.41
C VAL A 580 -23.34 -7.12 -27.45
N LEU A 581 -23.10 -6.12 -26.59
CA LEU A 581 -24.12 -5.63 -25.65
C LEU A 581 -25.34 -5.05 -26.37
N GLN A 582 -25.14 -4.20 -27.38
CA GLN A 582 -26.22 -3.60 -28.16
C GLN A 582 -27.09 -4.67 -28.82
N ASN A 583 -26.49 -5.70 -29.42
CA ASN A 583 -27.22 -6.80 -30.08
C ASN A 583 -28.05 -7.59 -29.03
N ILE A 584 -27.50 -7.88 -27.87
CA ILE A 584 -28.22 -8.63 -26.84
C ILE A 584 -29.39 -7.81 -26.30
N ILE A 585 -29.15 -6.54 -25.95
CA ILE A 585 -30.15 -5.68 -25.29
C ILE A 585 -31.33 -5.37 -26.21
N GLN A 586 -31.17 -5.39 -27.54
CA GLN A 586 -32.31 -5.33 -28.47
C GLN A 586 -33.37 -6.39 -28.20
N SER A 587 -32.99 -7.55 -27.63
CA SER A 587 -33.94 -8.61 -27.25
C SER A 587 -34.58 -8.40 -25.88
N PHE A 588 -34.19 -7.36 -25.15
CA PHE A 588 -34.68 -7.03 -23.79
C PHE A 588 -35.16 -5.58 -23.70
N PRO A 589 -36.35 -5.22 -24.23
CA PRO A 589 -36.83 -3.85 -24.29
C PRO A 589 -36.99 -3.15 -22.95
N SER A 590 -37.05 -3.91 -21.84
CA SER A 590 -37.12 -3.41 -20.47
C SER A 590 -35.77 -3.03 -19.88
N VAL A 591 -34.67 -3.28 -20.57
CA VAL A 591 -33.31 -2.95 -20.13
C VAL A 591 -32.88 -1.62 -20.74
N ILE A 592 -32.50 -0.69 -19.89
CA ILE A 592 -31.95 0.62 -20.29
C ILE A 592 -30.45 0.45 -20.48
N LEU A 593 -29.93 0.68 -21.69
CA LEU A 593 -28.49 0.70 -21.97
C LEU A 593 -27.98 2.13 -21.87
N VAL A 594 -27.02 2.37 -20.98
CA VAL A 594 -26.36 3.68 -20.80
C VAL A 594 -24.96 3.63 -21.35
N ASP A 595 -24.65 4.47 -22.33
CA ASP A 595 -23.30 4.64 -22.90
C ASP A 595 -22.71 5.99 -22.47
N PRO A 596 -21.77 6.03 -21.53
CA PRO A 596 -21.19 7.27 -21.02
C PRO A 596 -20.09 7.84 -21.92
N THR A 597 -19.82 7.27 -23.08
CA THR A 597 -18.67 7.65 -23.93
C THR A 597 -18.61 9.14 -24.24
N GLU A 598 -19.73 9.77 -24.55
CA GLU A 598 -19.79 11.21 -24.91
C GLU A 598 -19.55 12.15 -23.71
N ILE A 599 -19.58 11.63 -22.49
CA ILE A 599 -19.13 12.39 -21.32
C ILE A 599 -17.62 12.63 -21.37
N PHE A 600 -16.88 11.62 -21.82
CA PHE A 600 -15.44 11.57 -21.78
C PHE A 600 -14.78 11.96 -23.11
N CYS A 601 -15.46 11.75 -24.23
CA CYS A 601 -14.89 11.89 -25.56
C CYS A 601 -15.66 12.90 -26.42
N ASP A 602 -14.91 13.60 -27.28
CA ASP A 602 -15.46 14.29 -28.46
C ASP A 602 -15.19 13.46 -29.74
N GLU A 603 -15.32 14.05 -30.91
CA GLU A 603 -15.09 13.37 -32.19
C GLU A 603 -13.65 12.92 -32.40
N MET A 604 -12.68 13.57 -31.75
CA MET A 604 -11.25 13.39 -31.97
C MET A 604 -10.53 12.70 -30.82
N PHE A 605 -10.90 12.98 -29.59
CA PHE A 605 -10.15 12.56 -28.40
C PHE A 605 -11.08 12.13 -27.25
N CYS A 606 -10.56 11.27 -26.36
CA CYS A 606 -11.12 11.00 -25.05
C CYS A 606 -10.19 11.65 -23.99
N TYR A 607 -10.78 12.33 -23.03
CA TYR A 607 -10.09 13.21 -22.09
C TYR A 607 -10.07 12.66 -20.67
N GLY A 608 -8.96 12.90 -19.96
CA GLY A 608 -8.85 12.63 -18.54
C GLY A 608 -9.25 13.81 -17.65
N ILE A 609 -9.43 15.00 -18.25
CA ILE A 609 -9.81 16.24 -17.56
C ILE A 609 -10.95 16.92 -18.34
N LYS A 610 -11.97 17.41 -17.61
CA LYS A 610 -13.07 18.22 -18.16
C LYS A 610 -13.44 19.31 -17.17
N ASN A 611 -13.62 20.54 -17.65
CA ASN A 611 -13.95 21.70 -16.80
C ASN A 611 -12.95 21.89 -15.64
N ASP A 612 -11.66 21.74 -15.90
CA ASP A 612 -10.58 21.81 -14.92
C ASP A 612 -10.69 20.79 -13.76
N GLN A 613 -11.49 19.72 -13.95
CA GLN A 613 -11.65 18.65 -12.99
C GLN A 613 -11.15 17.32 -13.59
N PRO A 614 -10.39 16.51 -12.84
CA PRO A 614 -10.01 15.18 -13.28
C PRO A 614 -11.24 14.29 -13.37
N LEU A 615 -11.37 13.55 -14.47
CA LEU A 615 -12.44 12.56 -14.67
C LEU A 615 -12.10 11.21 -14.03
N TYR A 616 -10.82 10.92 -13.83
CA TYR A 616 -10.32 9.66 -13.29
C TYR A 616 -9.49 9.87 -12.02
N ARG A 617 -9.50 8.91 -11.13
CA ARG A 617 -8.63 8.85 -9.96
C ARG A 617 -7.38 8.00 -10.18
N ASP A 618 -7.41 7.10 -11.17
CA ASP A 618 -6.29 6.27 -11.62
C ASP A 618 -6.42 6.00 -13.14
N VAL A 619 -5.89 4.93 -13.68
CA VAL A 619 -5.87 4.65 -15.13
C VAL A 619 -7.24 4.37 -15.74
N ASP A 620 -8.23 3.99 -14.92
CA ASP A 620 -9.57 3.52 -15.38
C ASP A 620 -10.72 3.79 -14.39
N HIS A 621 -10.43 4.00 -13.11
CA HIS A 621 -11.48 4.32 -12.14
C HIS A 621 -11.81 5.81 -12.14
N LEU A 622 -13.10 6.12 -12.02
CA LEU A 622 -13.56 7.50 -12.01
C LEU A 622 -13.15 8.26 -10.74
N SER A 623 -12.89 9.54 -10.91
CA SER A 623 -12.88 10.50 -9.82
C SER A 623 -14.31 10.75 -9.31
N VAL A 624 -14.44 11.52 -8.21
CA VAL A 624 -15.77 11.95 -7.73
C VAL A 624 -16.52 12.75 -8.79
N TYR A 625 -15.80 13.58 -9.58
CA TYR A 625 -16.42 14.37 -10.65
C TYR A 625 -16.83 13.50 -11.85
N GLY A 626 -15.99 12.56 -12.26
CA GLY A 626 -16.34 11.60 -13.33
C GLY A 626 -17.56 10.75 -12.94
N ALA A 627 -17.57 10.23 -11.70
CA ALA A 627 -18.69 9.45 -11.17
C ALA A 627 -19.99 10.29 -11.08
N TYR A 628 -19.89 11.57 -10.72
CA TYR A 628 -21.02 12.49 -10.74
C TYR A 628 -21.63 12.59 -12.14
N LEU A 629 -20.81 12.86 -13.17
CA LEU A 629 -21.30 13.01 -14.55
C LEU A 629 -21.98 11.75 -15.08
N VAL A 630 -21.41 10.57 -14.80
CA VAL A 630 -22.01 9.29 -15.20
C VAL A 630 -23.32 9.04 -14.45
N SER A 631 -23.38 9.38 -13.15
CA SER A 631 -24.61 9.22 -12.36
C SER A 631 -25.73 10.13 -12.85
N GLU A 632 -25.44 11.37 -13.24
CA GLU A 632 -26.43 12.27 -13.84
C GLU A 632 -26.99 11.69 -15.15
N LEU A 633 -26.12 11.16 -16.03
CA LEU A 633 -26.57 10.50 -17.26
C LEU A 633 -27.49 9.30 -16.95
N ILE A 634 -27.14 8.47 -15.96
CA ILE A 634 -27.98 7.34 -15.53
C ILE A 634 -29.37 7.83 -15.11
N ILE A 635 -29.44 8.91 -14.33
CA ILE A 635 -30.70 9.48 -13.87
C ILE A 635 -31.53 10.01 -15.05
N GLU A 636 -30.93 10.72 -15.99
CA GLU A 636 -31.56 11.23 -17.20
C GLU A 636 -32.18 10.09 -18.03
N GLU A 637 -31.46 9.00 -18.25
CA GLU A 637 -31.95 7.84 -19.00
C GLU A 637 -33.09 7.10 -18.28
N ILE A 638 -33.02 6.99 -16.93
CA ILE A 638 -34.12 6.42 -16.16
C ILE A 638 -35.38 7.28 -16.26
N GLN A 639 -35.24 8.62 -16.23
CA GLN A 639 -36.36 9.55 -16.33
C GLN A 639 -37.00 9.52 -17.73
N SER A 640 -36.17 9.49 -18.78
CA SER A 640 -36.65 9.44 -20.17
C SER A 640 -37.45 8.18 -20.45
N SER A 641 -36.95 7.03 -19.92
CA SER A 641 -37.64 5.73 -20.08
C SER A 641 -38.97 5.62 -19.28
N THR A 642 -39.17 6.46 -18.27
CA THR A 642 -40.40 6.45 -17.48
C THR A 642 -41.52 7.26 -18.13
N ASN A 643 -41.16 8.15 -19.05
CA ASN A 643 -42.11 9.04 -19.77
C ASN A 643 -42.58 8.47 -21.13
N MET A 644 -42.03 7.31 -21.56
CA MET A 644 -42.47 6.56 -22.72
C MET A 644 -43.42 5.42 -22.31
#